data_009fd752d0f8c20d3027767a7bd49e88
#
_entry.id   009fd752d0f8c20d3027767a7bd49e88
#
_cell.length_a   1.000
_cell.length_b   1.000
_cell.length_c   1.000
_cell.angle_alpha   90.00
_cell.angle_beta   90.00
_cell.angle_gamma   90.00
#
_symmetry.space_group_name_H-M   'P 1'
#
loop_
_entity.id
_entity.type
_entity.pdbx_description
1 polymer ?
#
loop_
_entity_poly.entity_id
_entity_poly.type
_entity_poly.pdbx_seq_one_letter_code
_entity_poly.pdbx_strand_id
1 'polypeptide(L)'
;MRKLVGCLTAACLALAACGLDDGVTAQRSESVSLPPTTTAPSGTLADDGVTADSLHGELMSDRCPFEAPSRADAKCYRLVVPIDWSDPVLGDVSVEVAVFAAEQQPPAGSVLWVEGGPGAGPLEGIPGWFNLAFSDIVQTHNVVVYDPRGTGFSRPSLDCPEIDEAFEQGSVSLSDEISLAGECSWRLGLDGVDLQHFGTLSAARDLEALRRSLQVEAWDIWGQSYGTRLAQTYVREFEPNVRSMVLDGAYSIADSPDDDYVTGGEEALRALADLCESQPTCAARFPDLLDRLESLVTSADSEPFDIVFEDPGTGLTDTYTMTGSDILSTFYGALFSHYTAASIPVVLSDLEAGVTWSLGMLSQPADFSRSGDDLGAYLAVQCMDEWAFVEGVASPSGLFADIQMSTHLYWGQMCDELDLDPAPEVENRFAKVDVPTLVMSGPLDPITPASEAAALSNLLDAQHVVFGGTGHGQLGNSECAAALAAEFTRTLDRVAPECASSVAHKLVPEIPGEFAVVRVDHRSGVSIDVELPVGWVGYTPMQFDGIALRDQHLLDMTGLSVDAYPRSDDVPDVDSALDRVANEVFDATIRSLRETGSLTAGGRQWTLFAGSIDSSPISVPMETRVTVAAADIDGTLVVISVFGRPDDHDQLAAAIITKAADTAGSVG
;
A
#
# COMPACT_ATOMS: atom_id res chain seq x y z
N MET A 1 -2.38 -17.05 12.18
CA MET A 1 -1.05 -17.42 11.71
C MET A 1 -1.09 -18.53 10.67
N ARG A 2 -1.95 -18.47 9.64
CA ARG A 2 -2.04 -19.49 8.57
C ARG A 2 -2.60 -18.92 7.26
N LYS A 3 -2.42 -17.63 6.96
CA LYS A 3 -3.00 -16.97 5.76
C LYS A 3 -2.01 -16.13 4.95
N LEU A 4 -0.72 -16.42 4.97
CA LEU A 4 0.28 -15.53 4.34
C LEU A 4 1.14 -16.18 3.26
N VAL A 5 0.74 -17.31 2.70
CA VAL A 5 1.56 -17.95 1.65
C VAL A 5 0.64 -18.53 0.58
N GLY A 6 0.54 -17.90 -0.54
CA GLY A 6 -0.08 -18.49 -1.71
C GLY A 6 -0.62 -17.52 -2.74
N CYS A 7 0.11 -16.49 -3.13
CA CYS A 7 -0.38 -15.66 -4.23
C CYS A 7 0.73 -14.91 -4.95
N LEU A 8 1.40 -15.60 -5.84
CA LEU A 8 2.44 -15.01 -6.70
C LEU A 8 2.15 -15.11 -8.19
N THR A 9 0.96 -15.53 -8.63
CA THR A 9 0.90 -16.08 -10.00
C THR A 9 -0.24 -15.69 -10.92
N ALA A 10 -1.22 -14.90 -10.55
CA ALA A 10 -2.35 -14.76 -11.44
C ALA A 10 -2.27 -13.62 -12.46
N ALA A 11 -1.62 -12.54 -12.20
CA ALA A 11 -1.48 -11.46 -13.17
C ALA A 11 -0.29 -11.62 -14.14
N CYS A 12 0.71 -12.43 -13.80
CA CYS A 12 1.96 -12.53 -14.56
C CYS A 12 2.14 -13.77 -15.44
N LEU A 13 1.29 -14.79 -15.38
CA LEU A 13 1.57 -16.10 -16.02
C LEU A 13 0.79 -16.42 -17.30
N ALA A 14 -0.04 -15.53 -17.82
CA ALA A 14 -0.87 -15.80 -19.00
C ALA A 14 -0.23 -15.52 -20.36
N LEU A 15 1.07 -15.23 -20.47
CA LEU A 15 1.66 -14.64 -21.69
C LEU A 15 2.69 -15.45 -22.47
N ALA A 16 2.76 -16.73 -22.29
CA ALA A 16 3.63 -17.57 -23.10
C ALA A 16 2.89 -18.25 -24.26
N ALA A 17 2.39 -17.54 -25.26
CA ALA A 17 2.19 -18.08 -26.60
C ALA A 17 1.53 -17.06 -27.55
N CYS A 18 2.30 -16.32 -28.33
CA CYS A 18 2.07 -16.05 -29.75
C CYS A 18 3.13 -15.07 -30.25
N GLY A 19 4.16 -15.61 -30.86
CA GLY A 19 5.11 -14.80 -31.62
C GLY A 19 4.47 -14.31 -32.92
N LEU A 20 4.59 -13.02 -33.19
CA LEU A 20 4.52 -12.44 -34.52
C LEU A 20 5.59 -11.36 -34.66
N ASP A 21 6.49 -11.62 -35.58
CA ASP A 21 7.56 -10.77 -36.07
C ASP A 21 6.98 -9.67 -36.96
N ASP A 22 7.34 -8.42 -36.76
CA ASP A 22 7.72 -7.50 -37.85
C ASP A 22 7.93 -6.05 -37.33
N GLY A 23 9.08 -5.51 -37.68
CA GLY A 23 9.61 -4.23 -37.24
C GLY A 23 8.85 -2.99 -37.71
N VAL A 24 8.71 -2.03 -36.81
CA VAL A 24 8.35 -0.64 -37.13
C VAL A 24 9.19 0.34 -36.27
N THR A 25 9.72 1.34 -36.96
CA THR A 25 10.58 2.42 -36.50
C THR A 25 9.81 3.44 -35.64
N ALA A 26 10.42 3.86 -34.52
CA ALA A 26 9.89 4.84 -33.58
C ALA A 26 9.57 6.22 -34.18
N GLN A 27 8.40 6.74 -33.86
CA GLN A 27 8.07 8.17 -33.95
C GLN A 27 7.77 8.73 -32.55
N ARG A 28 8.29 9.95 -32.31
CA ARG A 28 8.17 10.69 -31.04
C ARG A 28 6.70 10.95 -30.68
N SER A 29 6.39 10.80 -29.40
CA SER A 29 5.10 11.08 -28.76
C SER A 29 4.65 12.53 -28.96
N GLU A 30 3.45 12.71 -29.46
CA GLU A 30 2.68 13.95 -29.38
C GLU A 30 1.92 13.97 -28.04
N SER A 31 1.81 15.16 -27.47
CA SER A 31 1.12 15.43 -26.20
C SER A 31 -0.29 14.86 -26.19
N VAL A 32 -0.63 14.13 -25.13
CA VAL A 32 -1.98 13.65 -24.82
C VAL A 32 -2.94 14.85 -24.79
N SER A 33 -3.86 14.87 -25.73
CA SER A 33 -5.01 15.78 -25.70
C SER A 33 -6.17 15.00 -25.08
N LEU A 34 -6.58 15.42 -23.88
CA LEU A 34 -7.81 14.93 -23.25
C LEU A 34 -8.99 14.97 -24.24
N PRO A 35 -9.87 13.96 -24.23
CA PRO A 35 -11.09 13.99 -25.04
C PRO A 35 -11.92 15.24 -24.69
N PRO A 36 -12.74 15.76 -25.61
CA PRO A 36 -13.51 16.96 -25.36
C PRO A 36 -14.48 16.72 -24.20
N THR A 37 -14.23 17.36 -23.08
CA THR A 37 -15.08 17.33 -21.88
C THR A 37 -16.47 17.86 -22.22
N THR A 38 -17.43 16.96 -22.40
CA THR A 38 -18.84 17.33 -22.33
C THR A 38 -19.23 17.38 -20.86
N THR A 39 -19.21 18.57 -20.28
CA THR A 39 -19.68 18.79 -18.91
C THR A 39 -21.17 18.49 -18.82
N ALA A 40 -21.57 17.52 -18.02
CA ALA A 40 -22.96 17.39 -17.59
C ALA A 40 -23.29 18.55 -16.62
N PRO A 41 -24.51 19.12 -16.66
CA PRO A 41 -24.91 20.08 -15.64
C PRO A 41 -24.94 19.39 -14.28
N SER A 42 -24.39 20.04 -13.23
CA SER A 42 -24.48 19.56 -11.85
C SER A 42 -25.95 19.30 -11.48
N GLY A 43 -26.22 18.14 -10.86
CA GLY A 43 -27.56 17.79 -10.38
C GLY A 43 -28.44 17.01 -11.36
N THR A 44 -27.90 16.40 -12.42
CA THR A 44 -28.64 15.39 -13.20
C THR A 44 -28.48 14.03 -12.53
N LEU A 45 -29.42 13.71 -11.63
CA LEU A 45 -29.59 12.33 -11.14
C LEU A 45 -29.74 11.38 -12.34
N ALA A 46 -29.24 10.16 -12.21
CA ALA A 46 -29.54 9.11 -13.18
C ALA A 46 -31.07 9.01 -13.36
N ASP A 47 -31.57 8.97 -14.61
CA ASP A 47 -33.02 9.00 -14.92
C ASP A 47 -33.68 7.62 -14.65
N ASP A 48 -33.45 7.07 -13.46
CA ASP A 48 -33.98 5.78 -12.98
C ASP A 48 -35.16 5.94 -12.00
N GLY A 49 -35.61 7.17 -11.79
CA GLY A 49 -36.76 7.49 -10.93
C GLY A 49 -36.42 7.56 -9.43
N VAL A 50 -35.17 7.32 -9.03
CA VAL A 50 -34.71 7.49 -7.65
C VAL A 50 -34.56 8.98 -7.35
N THR A 51 -35.12 9.43 -6.23
CA THR A 51 -35.05 10.82 -5.79
C THR A 51 -34.30 10.91 -4.47
N ALA A 52 -33.64 12.04 -4.20
CA ALA A 52 -33.00 12.26 -2.92
C ALA A 52 -33.93 11.96 -1.74
N ASP A 53 -35.22 12.28 -1.86
CA ASP A 53 -36.22 12.03 -0.81
C ASP A 53 -36.51 10.53 -0.58
N SER A 54 -36.24 9.65 -1.53
CA SER A 54 -36.37 8.19 -1.37
C SER A 54 -35.18 7.53 -0.70
N LEU A 55 -34.05 8.24 -0.59
CA LEU A 55 -32.80 7.68 -0.02
C LEU A 55 -32.86 7.71 1.52
N HIS A 56 -33.39 6.65 2.08
CA HIS A 56 -33.47 6.44 3.53
C HIS A 56 -32.94 5.05 3.88
N GLY A 57 -32.18 4.99 4.97
CA GLY A 57 -31.75 3.73 5.58
C GLY A 57 -32.20 3.63 7.04
N GLU A 58 -32.34 2.42 7.54
CA GLU A 58 -32.55 2.15 8.95
C GLU A 58 -31.20 2.00 9.64
N LEU A 59 -30.85 2.96 10.52
CA LEU A 59 -29.60 2.93 11.27
C LEU A 59 -29.81 2.29 12.64
N MET A 60 -29.19 1.15 12.86
CA MET A 60 -29.26 0.41 14.11
C MET A 60 -27.90 0.44 14.83
N SER A 61 -27.91 0.71 16.14
CA SER A 61 -26.68 0.58 16.94
C SER A 61 -26.24 -0.87 16.99
N ASP A 62 -24.97 -1.14 16.77
CA ASP A 62 -24.38 -2.45 16.81
C ASP A 62 -23.08 -2.47 17.62
N ARG A 63 -22.57 -3.66 17.90
CA ARG A 63 -21.26 -3.84 18.52
C ARG A 63 -20.20 -3.75 17.43
N CYS A 64 -19.12 -2.99 17.71
CA CYS A 64 -18.00 -2.94 16.78
C CYS A 64 -17.44 -4.35 16.53
N PRO A 65 -17.30 -4.77 15.25
CA PRO A 65 -16.74 -6.07 14.89
C PRO A 65 -15.21 -6.14 15.00
N PHE A 66 -14.57 -5.01 15.29
CA PHE A 66 -13.13 -4.85 15.42
C PHE A 66 -12.75 -4.33 16.82
N GLU A 67 -11.46 -4.37 17.16
CA GLU A 67 -10.94 -3.73 18.38
C GLU A 67 -10.78 -2.22 18.13
N ALA A 68 -11.39 -1.39 18.96
CA ALA A 68 -11.28 0.06 18.80
C ALA A 68 -9.81 0.52 18.93
N PRO A 69 -9.35 1.45 18.06
CA PRO A 69 -8.02 2.04 18.18
C PRO A 69 -7.80 2.66 19.55
N SER A 70 -6.56 2.59 20.04
CA SER A 70 -6.22 3.22 21.31
C SER A 70 -6.50 4.72 21.26
N ARG A 71 -7.26 5.24 22.24
CA ARG A 71 -7.68 6.65 22.37
C ARG A 71 -8.83 7.10 21.47
N ALA A 72 -9.51 6.21 20.77
CA ALA A 72 -10.68 6.54 19.98
C ALA A 72 -11.96 6.05 20.64
N ASP A 73 -12.97 6.92 20.78
CA ASP A 73 -14.33 6.55 21.22
C ASP A 73 -15.15 6.15 20.00
N ALA A 74 -15.19 4.87 19.70
CA ALA A 74 -15.88 4.30 18.55
C ALA A 74 -17.31 3.88 18.92
N LYS A 75 -18.27 4.25 18.07
CA LYS A 75 -19.64 3.72 18.08
C LYS A 75 -19.94 3.08 16.74
N CYS A 76 -20.38 1.84 16.76
CA CYS A 76 -20.69 1.10 15.56
C CYS A 76 -22.19 1.00 15.33
N TYR A 77 -22.53 0.99 14.06
CA TYR A 77 -23.90 0.95 13.56
C TYR A 77 -23.98 0.05 12.35
N ARG A 78 -25.14 -0.47 12.11
CA ARG A 78 -25.54 -1.11 10.88
C ARG A 78 -26.58 -0.26 10.19
N LEU A 79 -26.28 0.16 8.96
CA LEU A 79 -27.22 0.85 8.10
C LEU A 79 -27.84 -0.17 7.15
N VAL A 80 -29.16 -0.34 7.22
CA VAL A 80 -29.91 -1.20 6.29
C VAL A 80 -30.50 -0.33 5.19
N VAL A 81 -30.17 -0.67 3.95
CA VAL A 81 -30.59 0.02 2.72
C VAL A 81 -31.07 -1.00 1.67
N PRO A 82 -31.88 -0.58 0.68
CA PRO A 82 -32.26 -1.49 -0.40
C PRO A 82 -31.04 -1.99 -1.19
N ILE A 83 -31.09 -3.24 -1.64
CA ILE A 83 -30.10 -3.79 -2.58
C ILE A 83 -30.19 -3.03 -3.91
N ASP A 84 -31.41 -2.77 -4.40
CA ASP A 84 -31.70 -1.93 -5.55
C ASP A 84 -32.51 -0.70 -5.12
N TRP A 85 -31.92 0.48 -5.30
CA TRP A 85 -32.58 1.74 -4.96
C TRP A 85 -33.78 2.06 -5.86
N SER A 86 -33.85 1.48 -7.07
CA SER A 86 -34.97 1.63 -8.00
C SER A 86 -36.13 0.68 -7.70
N ASP A 87 -35.84 -0.48 -7.09
CA ASP A 87 -36.84 -1.49 -6.67
C ASP A 87 -36.59 -1.99 -5.23
N PRO A 88 -36.96 -1.22 -4.20
CA PRO A 88 -36.64 -1.54 -2.80
C PRO A 88 -37.26 -2.84 -2.27
N VAL A 89 -38.08 -3.55 -3.06
CA VAL A 89 -38.68 -4.84 -2.63
C VAL A 89 -37.81 -6.05 -2.94
N LEU A 90 -36.70 -5.87 -3.70
CA LEU A 90 -35.80 -6.98 -4.07
C LEU A 90 -35.00 -7.51 -2.90
N GLY A 91 -34.78 -6.74 -1.86
CA GLY A 91 -34.02 -7.11 -0.68
C GLY A 91 -33.20 -5.97 -0.11
N ASP A 92 -32.45 -6.26 0.94
CA ASP A 92 -31.68 -5.27 1.67
C ASP A 92 -30.19 -5.60 1.69
N VAL A 93 -29.37 -4.54 1.74
CA VAL A 93 -27.96 -4.56 2.08
C VAL A 93 -27.80 -4.00 3.48
N SER A 94 -26.90 -4.56 4.25
CA SER A 94 -26.52 -4.04 5.55
C SER A 94 -25.08 -3.54 5.51
N VAL A 95 -24.90 -2.23 5.61
CA VAL A 95 -23.61 -1.54 5.59
C VAL A 95 -23.12 -1.36 7.02
N GLU A 96 -21.92 -1.85 7.32
CA GLU A 96 -21.32 -1.69 8.65
C GLU A 96 -20.61 -0.33 8.75
N VAL A 97 -20.81 0.39 9.86
CA VAL A 97 -20.38 1.78 10.03
C VAL A 97 -19.76 1.98 11.40
N ALA A 98 -18.62 2.64 11.46
CA ALA A 98 -18.00 3.10 12.70
C ALA A 98 -17.94 4.64 12.72
N VAL A 99 -18.37 5.23 13.82
CA VAL A 99 -18.28 6.66 14.09
C VAL A 99 -17.32 6.87 15.24
N PHE A 100 -16.20 7.51 14.97
CA PHE A 100 -15.23 7.94 15.97
C PHE A 100 -15.53 9.38 16.38
N ALA A 101 -15.87 9.57 17.64
CA ALA A 101 -16.30 10.87 18.14
C ALA A 101 -15.15 11.87 18.22
N ALA A 102 -15.40 13.10 17.78
CA ALA A 102 -14.44 14.20 17.99
C ALA A 102 -14.13 14.41 19.47
N GLU A 103 -12.87 14.72 19.78
CA GLU A 103 -12.48 15.09 21.15
C GLU A 103 -13.17 16.40 21.58
N GLN A 104 -13.28 17.36 20.67
CA GLN A 104 -14.03 18.60 20.87
C GLN A 104 -15.54 18.35 20.77
N GLN A 105 -16.32 18.90 21.71
CA GLN A 105 -17.77 18.84 21.68
C GLN A 105 -18.39 20.25 21.78
N PRO A 106 -19.36 20.63 20.93
CA PRO A 106 -19.82 19.86 19.76
C PRO A 106 -18.76 19.75 18.67
N PRO A 107 -18.82 18.71 17.81
CA PRO A 107 -17.88 18.57 16.69
C PRO A 107 -18.03 19.73 15.70
N ALA A 108 -16.96 20.09 15.02
CA ALA A 108 -16.97 21.13 14.00
C ALA A 108 -17.56 20.62 12.67
N GLY A 109 -17.53 19.31 12.43
CA GLY A 109 -18.05 18.64 11.24
C GLY A 109 -17.89 17.12 11.36
N SER A 110 -18.05 16.44 10.22
CA SER A 110 -17.86 15.00 10.11
C SER A 110 -17.08 14.67 8.84
N VAL A 111 -15.94 14.04 9.00
CA VAL A 111 -15.15 13.46 7.89
C VAL A 111 -15.70 12.09 7.58
N LEU A 112 -16.00 11.85 6.31
CA LEU A 112 -16.30 10.52 5.76
C LEU A 112 -15.06 9.98 5.06
N TRP A 113 -14.55 8.86 5.52
CA TRP A 113 -13.50 8.12 4.83
C TRP A 113 -14.13 7.22 3.77
N VAL A 114 -13.65 7.36 2.54
CA VAL A 114 -14.07 6.57 1.38
C VAL A 114 -12.86 5.79 0.88
N GLU A 115 -12.89 4.49 1.14
CA GLU A 115 -11.79 3.56 0.86
C GLU A 115 -11.65 3.27 -0.63
N GLY A 116 -10.45 2.86 -1.01
CA GLY A 116 -10.11 2.42 -2.36
C GLY A 116 -10.48 0.97 -2.66
N GLY A 117 -9.71 0.34 -3.47
CA GLY A 117 -9.89 -0.98 -4.06
C GLY A 117 -10.25 -0.81 -5.54
N PRO A 118 -11.52 -0.99 -5.97
CA PRO A 118 -12.75 -1.25 -5.18
C PRO A 118 -12.75 -2.59 -4.45
N GLY A 119 -13.68 -2.79 -3.54
CA GLY A 119 -13.84 -4.07 -2.83
C GLY A 119 -13.25 -4.09 -1.41
N ALA A 120 -12.47 -3.07 -1.02
CA ALA A 120 -11.87 -3.01 0.30
C ALA A 120 -12.89 -2.73 1.42
N GLY A 121 -12.74 -3.47 2.54
CA GLY A 121 -13.46 -3.27 3.79
C GLY A 121 -12.54 -2.69 4.87
N PRO A 122 -12.44 -1.36 5.04
CA PRO A 122 -11.44 -0.71 5.90
C PRO A 122 -11.60 -0.99 7.39
N LEU A 123 -12.77 -1.42 7.87
CA LEU A 123 -13.04 -1.54 9.31
C LEU A 123 -12.19 -2.60 9.99
N GLU A 124 -11.83 -3.69 9.31
CA GLU A 124 -10.97 -4.72 9.90
C GLU A 124 -9.56 -4.18 10.19
N GLY A 125 -9.00 -3.41 9.25
CA GLY A 125 -7.65 -2.85 9.35
C GLY A 125 -7.54 -1.57 10.18
N ILE A 126 -8.66 -0.90 10.46
CA ILE A 126 -8.68 0.45 11.09
C ILE A 126 -7.86 0.56 12.38
N PRO A 127 -7.77 -0.47 13.27
CA PRO A 127 -6.96 -0.37 14.49
C PRO A 127 -5.48 -0.09 14.22
N GLY A 128 -4.98 -0.52 13.05
CA GLY A 128 -3.56 -0.40 12.67
C GLY A 128 -3.17 1.00 12.15
N TRP A 129 -4.06 1.65 11.40
CA TRP A 129 -3.72 2.89 10.68
C TRP A 129 -4.51 4.13 11.11
N PHE A 130 -5.55 3.99 11.95
CA PHE A 130 -6.40 5.10 12.40
C PHE A 130 -5.60 6.28 12.94
N ASN A 131 -4.63 6.03 13.81
CA ASN A 131 -3.87 7.10 14.45
C ASN A 131 -3.01 7.86 13.45
N LEU A 132 -2.49 7.22 12.41
CA LEU A 132 -1.69 7.87 11.38
C LEU A 132 -2.55 8.81 10.55
N ALA A 133 -3.70 8.32 10.06
CA ALA A 133 -4.57 9.10 9.17
C ALA A 133 -5.40 10.16 9.89
N PHE A 134 -5.89 9.88 11.11
CA PHE A 134 -6.96 10.68 11.72
C PHE A 134 -6.64 11.35 13.04
N SER A 135 -5.44 11.18 13.62
CA SER A 135 -5.09 11.75 14.95
C SER A 135 -5.29 13.27 15.02
N ASP A 136 -5.06 13.98 13.92
CA ASP A 136 -5.23 15.44 13.87
C ASP A 136 -6.68 15.85 13.70
N ILE A 137 -7.39 15.23 12.77
CA ILE A 137 -8.76 15.65 12.42
C ILE A 137 -9.77 15.24 13.48
N VAL A 138 -9.57 14.09 14.15
CA VAL A 138 -10.47 13.60 15.22
C VAL A 138 -10.50 14.54 16.43
N GLN A 139 -9.53 15.41 16.59
CA GLN A 139 -9.58 16.45 17.63
C GLN A 139 -10.78 17.37 17.48
N THR A 140 -11.23 17.64 16.27
CA THR A 140 -12.28 18.62 15.98
C THR A 140 -13.47 18.07 15.23
N HIS A 141 -13.32 17.01 14.44
CA HIS A 141 -14.37 16.42 13.60
C HIS A 141 -14.64 14.98 14.01
N ASN A 142 -15.88 14.56 13.90
CA ASN A 142 -16.16 13.13 13.89
C ASN A 142 -15.50 12.50 12.66
N VAL A 143 -15.02 11.26 12.80
CA VAL A 143 -14.56 10.46 11.66
C VAL A 143 -15.53 9.31 11.47
N VAL A 144 -16.06 9.16 10.28
CA VAL A 144 -16.95 8.07 9.89
C VAL A 144 -16.23 7.19 8.91
N VAL A 145 -16.09 5.91 9.26
CA VAL A 145 -15.52 4.86 8.42
C VAL A 145 -16.57 3.77 8.25
N TYR A 146 -16.67 3.19 7.09
CA TYR A 146 -17.67 2.18 6.79
C TYR A 146 -17.10 1.15 5.82
N ASP A 147 -17.62 -0.07 5.87
CA ASP A 147 -17.38 -1.05 4.83
C ASP A 147 -18.43 -0.86 3.73
N PRO A 148 -18.06 -0.56 2.49
CA PRO A 148 -19.00 -0.42 1.39
C PRO A 148 -19.93 -1.64 1.24
N ARG A 149 -21.05 -1.48 0.50
CA ARG A 149 -21.92 -2.61 0.18
C ARG A 149 -21.14 -3.76 -0.44
N GLY A 150 -21.33 -4.96 0.05
CA GLY A 150 -20.67 -6.17 -0.45
C GLY A 150 -19.31 -6.44 0.15
N THR A 151 -18.75 -5.57 0.99
CA THR A 151 -17.36 -5.67 1.46
C THR A 151 -17.24 -5.84 2.98
N GLY A 152 -16.14 -6.41 3.42
CA GLY A 152 -15.75 -6.48 4.83
C GLY A 152 -16.82 -7.08 5.74
N PHE A 153 -17.23 -6.33 6.76
CA PHE A 153 -18.31 -6.72 7.66
C PHE A 153 -19.71 -6.44 7.12
N SER A 154 -19.86 -5.74 5.99
CA SER A 154 -21.15 -5.49 5.34
C SER A 154 -21.76 -6.78 4.77
N ARG A 155 -23.08 -6.83 4.58
CA ARG A 155 -23.77 -8.04 4.12
C ARG A 155 -24.83 -7.69 3.07
N PRO A 156 -25.02 -8.55 2.02
CA PRO A 156 -24.26 -9.79 1.79
C PRO A 156 -22.78 -9.51 1.53
N SER A 157 -21.87 -10.47 1.83
CA SER A 157 -20.49 -10.43 1.40
C SER A 157 -20.40 -10.88 -0.06
N LEU A 158 -19.57 -10.22 -0.85
CA LEU A 158 -19.26 -10.59 -2.23
C LEU A 158 -17.91 -11.32 -2.34
N ASP A 159 -17.47 -11.94 -1.24
CA ASP A 159 -16.28 -12.78 -1.23
C ASP A 159 -16.40 -13.93 -2.24
N CYS A 160 -15.29 -14.26 -2.91
CA CYS A 160 -15.19 -15.31 -3.92
C CYS A 160 -14.21 -16.42 -3.47
N PRO A 161 -14.55 -17.19 -2.43
CA PRO A 161 -13.66 -18.22 -1.90
C PRO A 161 -13.26 -19.27 -2.94
N GLU A 162 -14.01 -19.44 -4.01
CA GLU A 162 -13.68 -20.33 -5.13
C GLU A 162 -12.32 -19.96 -5.76
N ILE A 163 -12.05 -18.68 -5.88
CA ILE A 163 -10.81 -18.16 -6.43
C ILE A 163 -9.68 -18.29 -5.41
N ASP A 164 -9.92 -17.87 -4.16
CA ASP A 164 -8.93 -17.94 -3.09
C ASP A 164 -8.45 -19.37 -2.83
N GLU A 165 -9.40 -20.32 -2.74
CA GLU A 165 -9.09 -21.73 -2.55
C GLU A 165 -8.27 -22.32 -3.72
N ALA A 166 -8.53 -21.88 -4.96
CA ALA A 166 -7.79 -22.33 -6.12
C ALA A 166 -6.33 -21.84 -6.07
N PHE A 167 -6.11 -20.58 -5.69
CA PHE A 167 -4.76 -20.03 -5.52
C PHE A 167 -4.00 -20.63 -4.33
N GLU A 168 -4.69 -20.95 -3.23
CA GLU A 168 -4.09 -21.69 -2.10
C GLU A 168 -3.59 -23.09 -2.51
N GLN A 169 -4.16 -23.66 -3.56
CA GLN A 169 -3.78 -24.98 -4.10
C GLN A 169 -2.66 -24.92 -5.14
N GLY A 170 -2.29 -23.74 -5.62
CA GLY A 170 -1.21 -23.52 -6.59
C GLY A 170 -1.53 -22.42 -7.59
N SER A 171 -0.76 -22.39 -8.68
CA SER A 171 -0.99 -21.41 -9.75
C SER A 171 -2.30 -21.66 -10.49
N VAL A 172 -3.07 -20.61 -10.72
CA VAL A 172 -4.34 -20.64 -11.46
C VAL A 172 -4.09 -20.05 -12.85
N SER A 173 -4.55 -20.73 -13.90
CA SER A 173 -4.48 -20.15 -15.24
C SER A 173 -5.54 -19.05 -15.41
N LEU A 174 -5.28 -18.09 -16.33
CA LEU A 174 -6.26 -17.04 -16.64
C LEU A 174 -7.65 -17.62 -16.97
N SER A 175 -7.71 -18.68 -17.76
CA SER A 175 -9.00 -19.32 -18.11
C SER A 175 -9.70 -19.95 -16.92
N ASP A 176 -8.94 -20.49 -15.95
CA ASP A 176 -9.52 -21.06 -14.73
C ASP A 176 -10.01 -19.93 -13.80
N GLU A 177 -9.27 -18.85 -13.66
CA GLU A 177 -9.66 -17.69 -12.87
C GLU A 177 -10.95 -17.05 -13.39
N ILE A 178 -11.06 -16.84 -14.71
CA ILE A 178 -12.29 -16.34 -15.35
C ILE A 178 -13.46 -17.28 -15.07
N SER A 179 -13.26 -18.60 -15.23
CA SER A 179 -14.29 -19.58 -14.92
C SER A 179 -14.72 -19.56 -13.46
N LEU A 180 -13.77 -19.42 -12.53
CA LEU A 180 -14.03 -19.32 -11.10
C LEU A 180 -14.79 -18.03 -10.74
N ALA A 181 -14.51 -16.93 -11.41
CA ALA A 181 -15.27 -15.69 -11.25
C ALA A 181 -16.73 -15.87 -11.69
N GLY A 182 -16.96 -16.57 -12.81
CA GLY A 182 -18.30 -16.98 -13.24
C GLY A 182 -19.00 -17.89 -12.22
N GLU A 183 -18.29 -18.86 -11.62
CA GLU A 183 -18.81 -19.73 -10.56
C GLU A 183 -19.18 -18.92 -9.30
N CYS A 184 -18.34 -17.95 -8.90
CA CYS A 184 -18.62 -17.03 -7.79
C CYS A 184 -19.90 -16.23 -8.06
N SER A 185 -20.01 -15.57 -9.22
CA SER A 185 -21.20 -14.81 -9.62
C SER A 185 -22.45 -15.68 -9.63
N TRP A 186 -22.35 -16.89 -10.16
CA TRP A 186 -23.47 -17.85 -10.16
C TRP A 186 -23.88 -18.28 -8.74
N ARG A 187 -22.94 -18.55 -7.83
CA ARG A 187 -23.22 -18.87 -6.43
C ARG A 187 -23.92 -17.72 -5.72
N LEU A 188 -23.42 -16.48 -5.89
CA LEU A 188 -24.06 -15.29 -5.34
C LEU A 188 -25.49 -15.14 -5.85
N GLY A 189 -25.71 -15.38 -7.14
CA GLY A 189 -27.04 -15.38 -7.74
C GLY A 189 -28.00 -16.42 -7.15
N LEU A 190 -27.48 -17.62 -6.76
CA LEU A 190 -28.31 -18.63 -6.06
C LEU A 190 -28.72 -18.17 -4.66
N ASP A 191 -27.91 -17.35 -4.01
CA ASP A 191 -28.22 -16.74 -2.71
C ASP A 191 -29.09 -15.47 -2.85
N GLY A 192 -29.49 -15.11 -4.07
CA GLY A 192 -30.34 -13.96 -4.38
C GLY A 192 -29.57 -12.65 -4.47
N VAL A 193 -28.27 -12.71 -4.64
CA VAL A 193 -27.37 -11.56 -4.77
C VAL A 193 -26.99 -11.39 -6.24
N ASP A 194 -27.37 -10.25 -6.83
CA ASP A 194 -27.03 -9.88 -8.19
C ASP A 194 -25.96 -8.79 -8.16
N LEU A 195 -24.80 -9.07 -8.74
CA LEU A 195 -23.65 -8.15 -8.79
C LEU A 195 -24.00 -6.80 -9.45
N GLN A 196 -25.02 -6.77 -10.32
CA GLN A 196 -25.51 -5.56 -10.99
C GLN A 196 -25.90 -4.43 -10.02
N HIS A 197 -26.16 -4.73 -8.75
CA HIS A 197 -26.57 -3.75 -7.73
C HIS A 197 -25.40 -3.22 -6.89
N PHE A 198 -24.16 -3.60 -7.20
CA PHE A 198 -22.98 -3.27 -6.38
C PHE A 198 -22.01 -2.29 -7.05
N GLY A 199 -22.47 -1.49 -8.02
CA GLY A 199 -21.70 -0.44 -8.66
C GLY A 199 -21.61 0.85 -7.85
N THR A 200 -20.80 1.78 -8.34
CA THR A 200 -20.45 3.05 -7.68
C THR A 200 -21.65 3.94 -7.38
N LEU A 201 -22.65 4.01 -8.27
CA LEU A 201 -23.86 4.82 -8.03
C LEU A 201 -24.67 4.31 -6.84
N SER A 202 -24.81 2.99 -6.71
CA SER A 202 -25.50 2.39 -5.57
C SER A 202 -24.76 2.69 -4.27
N ALA A 203 -23.44 2.60 -4.26
CA ALA A 203 -22.61 2.97 -3.12
C ALA A 203 -22.75 4.47 -2.75
N ALA A 204 -22.76 5.37 -3.74
CA ALA A 204 -22.98 6.81 -3.49
C ALA A 204 -24.33 7.09 -2.85
N ARG A 205 -25.38 6.37 -3.24
CA ARG A 205 -26.72 6.47 -2.63
C ARG A 205 -26.75 5.96 -1.19
N ASP A 206 -25.99 4.92 -0.88
CA ASP A 206 -25.81 4.46 0.50
C ASP A 206 -25.18 5.53 1.38
N LEU A 207 -24.19 6.27 0.86
CA LEU A 207 -23.56 7.39 1.58
C LEU A 207 -24.54 8.54 1.86
N GLU A 208 -25.48 8.82 0.96
CA GLU A 208 -26.51 9.81 1.22
C GLU A 208 -27.52 9.33 2.28
N ALA A 209 -27.92 8.05 2.22
CA ALA A 209 -28.75 7.44 3.25
C ALA A 209 -28.05 7.44 4.62
N LEU A 210 -26.73 7.17 4.65
CA LEU A 210 -25.91 7.22 5.85
C LEU A 210 -25.86 8.65 6.42
N ARG A 211 -25.58 9.66 5.58
CA ARG A 211 -25.53 11.06 5.98
C ARG A 211 -26.82 11.47 6.69
N ARG A 212 -27.97 11.16 6.07
CA ARG A 212 -29.29 11.48 6.59
C ARG A 212 -29.58 10.76 7.90
N SER A 213 -29.24 9.49 7.99
CA SER A 213 -29.45 8.66 9.18
C SER A 213 -28.61 9.11 10.38
N LEU A 214 -27.37 9.55 10.14
CA LEU A 214 -26.48 10.16 11.14
C LEU A 214 -26.81 11.64 11.41
N GLN A 215 -27.72 12.26 10.64
CA GLN A 215 -28.08 13.68 10.73
C GLN A 215 -26.88 14.61 10.51
N VAL A 216 -25.95 14.23 9.63
CA VAL A 216 -24.83 15.07 9.22
C VAL A 216 -25.36 16.11 8.21
N GLU A 217 -25.03 17.39 8.42
CA GLU A 217 -25.48 18.47 7.53
C GLU A 217 -24.82 18.36 6.15
N ALA A 218 -23.48 18.26 6.13
CA ALA A 218 -22.68 18.04 4.94
C ALA A 218 -21.42 17.26 5.31
N TRP A 219 -20.95 16.42 4.40
CA TRP A 219 -19.72 15.66 4.57
C TRP A 219 -18.46 16.50 4.25
N ASP A 220 -17.39 16.26 4.99
CA ASP A 220 -16.03 16.41 4.52
C ASP A 220 -15.57 15.05 4.02
N ILE A 221 -15.37 14.89 2.72
CA ILE A 221 -15.03 13.58 2.14
C ILE A 221 -13.52 13.45 2.01
N TRP A 222 -12.97 12.37 2.56
CA TRP A 222 -11.59 11.95 2.32
C TRP A 222 -11.63 10.64 1.55
N GLY A 223 -11.33 10.70 0.25
CA GLY A 223 -11.32 9.55 -0.65
C GLY A 223 -9.92 9.17 -1.05
N GLN A 224 -9.63 7.87 -1.10
CA GLN A 224 -8.35 7.33 -1.56
C GLN A 224 -8.56 6.38 -2.74
N SER A 225 -7.71 6.47 -3.80
CA SER A 225 -7.76 5.57 -4.95
C SER A 225 -9.17 5.51 -5.58
N TYR A 226 -9.76 4.35 -5.76
CA TYR A 226 -11.18 4.23 -6.18
C TYR A 226 -12.13 5.06 -5.33
N GLY A 227 -11.85 5.27 -4.05
CA GLY A 227 -12.64 6.15 -3.21
C GLY A 227 -12.72 7.59 -3.71
N THR A 228 -11.76 8.04 -4.54
CA THR A 228 -11.82 9.36 -5.20
C THR A 228 -12.85 9.37 -6.33
N ARG A 229 -13.05 8.26 -7.06
CA ARG A 229 -14.13 8.08 -8.03
C ARG A 229 -15.49 8.09 -7.34
N LEU A 230 -15.65 7.33 -6.25
CA LEU A 230 -16.89 7.31 -5.47
C LEU A 230 -17.22 8.70 -4.88
N ALA A 231 -16.21 9.45 -4.42
CA ALA A 231 -16.38 10.83 -3.96
C ALA A 231 -16.86 11.76 -5.10
N GLN A 232 -16.32 11.63 -6.30
CA GLN A 232 -16.75 12.38 -7.48
C GLN A 232 -18.17 12.02 -7.91
N THR A 233 -18.55 10.73 -7.88
CA THR A 233 -19.92 10.28 -8.12
C THR A 233 -20.87 10.86 -7.07
N TYR A 234 -20.49 10.78 -5.78
CA TYR A 234 -21.33 11.32 -4.69
C TYR A 234 -21.54 12.83 -4.83
N VAL A 235 -20.49 13.60 -5.07
CA VAL A 235 -20.62 15.06 -5.19
C VAL A 235 -21.39 15.47 -6.45
N ARG A 236 -21.28 14.74 -7.54
CA ARG A 236 -22.10 14.97 -8.74
C ARG A 236 -23.60 14.85 -8.44
N GLU A 237 -23.99 13.84 -7.66
CA GLU A 237 -25.37 13.58 -7.30
C GLU A 237 -25.88 14.50 -6.16
N PHE A 238 -25.00 14.83 -5.18
CA PHE A 238 -25.38 15.45 -3.91
C PHE A 238 -24.47 16.63 -3.52
N GLU A 239 -24.05 17.45 -4.48
CA GLU A 239 -23.13 18.60 -4.26
C GLU A 239 -23.48 19.47 -3.03
N PRO A 240 -24.76 19.86 -2.76
CA PRO A 240 -25.11 20.66 -1.58
C PRO A 240 -24.82 19.98 -0.23
N ASN A 241 -24.58 18.68 -0.24
CA ASN A 241 -24.35 17.87 0.95
C ASN A 241 -22.85 17.59 1.19
N VAL A 242 -21.95 18.25 0.43
CA VAL A 242 -20.49 18.15 0.56
C VAL A 242 -19.92 19.52 0.90
N ARG A 243 -19.16 19.60 1.98
CA ARG A 243 -18.50 20.83 2.43
C ARG A 243 -17.07 20.95 1.86
N SER A 244 -16.36 19.83 1.79
CA SER A 244 -15.01 19.76 1.24
C SER A 244 -14.64 18.34 0.79
N MET A 245 -13.64 18.22 -0.10
CA MET A 245 -13.06 16.95 -0.52
C MET A 245 -11.55 16.95 -0.36
N VAL A 246 -10.98 15.84 0.09
CA VAL A 246 -9.57 15.49 -0.01
C VAL A 246 -9.50 14.22 -0.86
N LEU A 247 -8.82 14.30 -1.99
CA LEU A 247 -8.72 13.21 -2.97
C LEU A 247 -7.25 12.79 -3.06
N ASP A 248 -6.96 11.58 -2.63
CA ASP A 248 -5.62 11.02 -2.51
C ASP A 248 -5.40 9.84 -3.46
N GLY A 249 -4.39 9.92 -4.33
CA GLY A 249 -4.24 8.97 -5.43
C GLY A 249 -5.43 9.05 -6.38
N ALA A 250 -5.67 10.26 -6.91
CA ALA A 250 -6.91 10.60 -7.59
C ALA A 250 -6.78 10.53 -9.11
N TYR A 251 -7.83 10.01 -9.73
CA TYR A 251 -8.04 10.05 -11.19
C TYR A 251 -9.43 10.62 -11.51
N SER A 252 -9.62 11.01 -12.77
CA SER A 252 -10.91 11.53 -13.21
C SER A 252 -11.93 10.40 -13.36
N ILE A 253 -13.17 10.65 -12.96
CA ILE A 253 -14.29 9.71 -13.18
C ILE A 253 -14.50 9.34 -14.67
N ALA A 254 -13.97 10.12 -15.60
CA ALA A 254 -14.03 9.87 -17.03
C ALA A 254 -12.87 9.02 -17.56
N ASP A 255 -11.92 8.69 -16.70
CA ASP A 255 -10.74 7.90 -17.02
C ASP A 255 -10.81 6.56 -16.27
N SER A 256 -10.11 5.54 -16.73
CA SER A 256 -9.95 4.25 -16.03
C SER A 256 -8.47 4.05 -15.72
N PRO A 257 -8.10 3.78 -14.45
CA PRO A 257 -6.69 3.53 -14.10
C PRO A 257 -6.10 2.33 -14.85
N ASP A 258 -6.92 1.34 -15.19
CA ASP A 258 -6.49 0.14 -15.90
C ASP A 258 -6.34 0.36 -17.41
N ASP A 259 -6.69 1.54 -17.93
CA ASP A 259 -6.58 1.86 -19.36
C ASP A 259 -5.18 2.37 -19.76
N ASP A 260 -4.36 2.85 -18.83
CA ASP A 260 -3.06 3.46 -19.15
C ASP A 260 -1.89 3.00 -18.26
N TYR A 261 -1.61 1.70 -18.25
CA TYR A 261 -0.42 1.14 -17.59
C TYR A 261 0.90 1.67 -18.15
N VAL A 262 0.91 2.07 -19.44
CA VAL A 262 2.13 2.60 -20.07
C VAL A 262 2.48 3.93 -19.46
N THR A 263 1.54 4.87 -19.44
CA THR A 263 1.80 6.22 -18.91
C THR A 263 2.16 6.17 -17.43
N GLY A 264 1.34 5.51 -16.60
CA GLY A 264 1.57 5.44 -15.16
C GLY A 264 2.88 4.75 -14.79
N GLY A 265 3.14 3.57 -15.37
CA GLY A 265 4.37 2.81 -15.11
C GLY A 265 5.63 3.55 -15.57
N GLU A 266 5.60 4.17 -16.77
CA GLU A 266 6.75 4.93 -17.26
C GLU A 266 7.01 6.22 -16.49
N GLU A 267 5.95 6.95 -16.08
CA GLU A 267 6.10 8.14 -15.23
C GLU A 267 6.71 7.77 -13.88
N ALA A 268 6.21 6.74 -13.23
CA ALA A 268 6.69 6.29 -11.92
C ALA A 268 8.16 5.79 -11.97
N LEU A 269 8.53 4.99 -12.99
CA LEU A 269 9.92 4.55 -13.17
C LEU A 269 10.85 5.71 -13.48
N ARG A 270 10.39 6.69 -14.28
CA ARG A 270 11.19 7.90 -14.56
C ARG A 270 11.37 8.73 -13.29
N ALA A 271 10.32 8.90 -12.49
CA ALA A 271 10.39 9.60 -11.22
C ALA A 271 11.34 8.90 -10.24
N LEU A 272 11.37 7.57 -10.22
CA LEU A 272 12.32 6.79 -9.42
C LEU A 272 13.77 7.01 -9.89
N ALA A 273 14.01 7.01 -11.20
CA ALA A 273 15.33 7.27 -11.76
C ALA A 273 15.80 8.70 -11.46
N ASP A 274 14.95 9.71 -11.62
CA ASP A 274 15.24 11.10 -11.28
C ASP A 274 15.52 11.27 -9.78
N LEU A 275 14.77 10.57 -8.92
CA LEU A 275 15.00 10.55 -7.48
C LEU A 275 16.37 9.94 -7.15
N CYS A 276 16.75 8.83 -7.82
CA CYS A 276 18.08 8.23 -7.67
C CYS A 276 19.18 9.18 -8.14
N GLU A 277 19.03 9.82 -9.30
CA GLU A 277 20.02 10.78 -9.84
C GLU A 277 20.19 12.00 -8.92
N SER A 278 19.13 12.44 -8.26
CA SER A 278 19.18 13.55 -7.30
C SER A 278 19.93 13.21 -6.02
N GLN A 279 20.15 11.95 -5.71
CA GLN A 279 20.83 11.45 -4.52
C GLN A 279 22.25 10.98 -4.89
N PRO A 280 23.34 11.68 -4.48
CA PRO A 280 24.70 11.38 -4.94
C PRO A 280 25.15 9.93 -4.71
N THR A 281 24.74 9.33 -3.61
CA THR A 281 25.06 7.94 -3.29
C THR A 281 24.34 6.97 -4.23
N CYS A 282 23.05 7.20 -4.52
CA CYS A 282 22.28 6.40 -5.46
C CYS A 282 22.81 6.53 -6.88
N ALA A 283 23.01 7.76 -7.36
CA ALA A 283 23.54 8.04 -8.69
C ALA A 283 24.92 7.40 -8.94
N ALA A 284 25.78 7.39 -7.92
CA ALA A 284 27.10 6.76 -8.03
C ALA A 284 27.02 5.23 -8.06
N ARG A 285 26.08 4.63 -7.33
CA ARG A 285 25.91 3.18 -7.20
C ARG A 285 25.10 2.59 -8.37
N PHE A 286 24.09 3.31 -8.83
CA PHE A 286 23.13 2.86 -9.84
C PHE A 286 23.00 3.86 -11.00
N PRO A 287 24.10 4.13 -11.75
CA PRO A 287 24.03 5.02 -12.90
C PRO A 287 23.13 4.42 -13.99
N ASP A 288 22.54 5.29 -14.81
CA ASP A 288 21.78 4.94 -16.02
C ASP A 288 20.66 3.92 -15.74
N LEU A 289 19.89 4.13 -14.66
CA LEU A 289 18.93 3.15 -14.11
C LEU A 289 17.90 2.69 -15.16
N LEU A 290 17.33 3.61 -15.95
CA LEU A 290 16.31 3.28 -16.95
C LEU A 290 16.91 2.50 -18.13
N ASP A 291 18.07 2.93 -18.66
CA ASP A 291 18.72 2.25 -19.79
C ASP A 291 19.11 0.80 -19.41
N ARG A 292 19.51 0.59 -18.17
CA ARG A 292 19.82 -0.73 -17.62
C ARG A 292 18.57 -1.59 -17.51
N LEU A 293 17.46 -1.01 -17.01
CA LEU A 293 16.18 -1.70 -16.91
C LEU A 293 15.69 -2.15 -18.29
N GLU A 294 15.67 -1.24 -19.28
CA GLU A 294 15.27 -1.57 -20.66
C GLU A 294 16.13 -2.71 -21.24
N SER A 295 17.44 -2.67 -20.95
CA SER A 295 18.36 -3.72 -21.40
C SER A 295 18.07 -5.07 -20.74
N LEU A 296 17.78 -5.07 -19.44
CA LEU A 296 17.42 -6.28 -18.69
C LEU A 296 16.11 -6.88 -19.19
N VAL A 297 15.07 -6.06 -19.35
CA VAL A 297 13.76 -6.47 -19.85
C VAL A 297 13.89 -7.10 -21.24
N THR A 298 14.56 -6.40 -22.19
CA THR A 298 14.81 -6.95 -23.53
C THR A 298 15.58 -8.26 -23.50
N SER A 299 16.56 -8.40 -22.60
CA SER A 299 17.32 -9.63 -22.45
C SER A 299 16.46 -10.77 -21.91
N ALA A 300 15.65 -10.50 -20.88
CA ALA A 300 14.78 -11.50 -20.27
C ALA A 300 13.63 -11.94 -21.19
N ASP A 301 13.12 -11.07 -22.09
CA ASP A 301 12.15 -11.46 -23.12
C ASP A 301 12.79 -12.38 -24.18
N SER A 302 14.05 -12.13 -24.54
CA SER A 302 14.75 -12.98 -25.51
C SER A 302 15.29 -14.30 -24.93
N GLU A 303 15.65 -14.31 -23.65
CA GLU A 303 16.20 -15.44 -22.92
C GLU A 303 15.64 -15.43 -21.48
N PRO A 304 14.39 -15.93 -21.29
CA PRO A 304 13.76 -16.01 -19.97
C PRO A 304 14.58 -16.87 -19.00
N PHE A 305 14.51 -16.56 -17.71
CA PHE A 305 15.25 -17.27 -16.67
C PHE A 305 14.34 -17.77 -15.56
N ASP A 306 14.76 -18.85 -14.89
CA ASP A 306 13.97 -19.42 -13.80
C ASP A 306 14.36 -18.79 -12.46
N ILE A 307 13.34 -18.48 -11.66
CA ILE A 307 13.47 -18.22 -10.24
C ILE A 307 12.89 -19.39 -9.46
N VAL A 308 13.54 -19.75 -8.36
CA VAL A 308 13.06 -20.79 -7.45
C VAL A 308 12.54 -20.10 -6.19
N PHE A 309 11.29 -20.32 -5.91
CA PHE A 309 10.62 -19.83 -4.69
C PHE A 309 10.39 -21.02 -3.75
N GLU A 310 10.79 -20.90 -2.49
CA GLU A 310 10.42 -21.85 -1.44
C GLU A 310 9.39 -21.20 -0.54
N ASP A 311 8.23 -21.83 -0.42
CA ASP A 311 7.20 -21.43 0.53
C ASP A 311 7.70 -21.61 1.97
N PRO A 312 7.87 -20.54 2.75
CA PRO A 312 8.42 -20.64 4.09
C PRO A 312 7.50 -21.37 5.09
N GLY A 313 6.21 -21.52 4.77
CA GLY A 313 5.23 -22.21 5.61
C GLY A 313 5.21 -23.72 5.37
N THR A 314 5.43 -24.15 4.14
CA THR A 314 5.35 -25.57 3.73
C THR A 314 6.70 -26.18 3.38
N GLY A 315 7.72 -25.36 3.06
CA GLY A 315 9.02 -25.81 2.55
C GLY A 315 8.95 -26.39 1.13
N LEU A 316 7.84 -26.19 0.42
CA LEU A 316 7.71 -26.57 -0.97
C LEU A 316 8.39 -25.55 -1.87
N THR A 317 9.07 -26.04 -2.90
CA THR A 317 9.75 -25.20 -3.89
C THR A 317 8.97 -25.21 -5.20
N ASP A 318 8.65 -24.00 -5.68
CA ASP A 318 8.13 -23.78 -7.02
C ASP A 318 9.15 -23.06 -7.90
N THR A 319 9.08 -23.32 -9.20
CA THR A 319 9.96 -22.69 -10.17
C THR A 319 9.13 -21.87 -11.14
N TYR A 320 9.42 -20.58 -11.25
CA TYR A 320 8.75 -19.66 -12.15
C TYR A 320 9.74 -19.20 -13.22
N THR A 321 9.31 -19.26 -14.47
CA THR A 321 10.09 -18.70 -15.59
C THR A 321 9.71 -17.23 -15.75
N MET A 322 10.69 -16.33 -15.59
CA MET A 322 10.51 -14.88 -15.64
C MET A 322 10.88 -14.35 -17.02
N THR A 323 9.98 -13.56 -17.59
CA THR A 323 10.18 -12.74 -18.79
C THR A 323 10.48 -11.28 -18.42
N GLY A 324 10.77 -10.44 -19.41
CA GLY A 324 10.89 -9.00 -19.17
C GLY A 324 9.60 -8.38 -18.68
N SER A 325 8.46 -8.82 -19.22
CA SER A 325 7.13 -8.37 -18.76
C SER A 325 6.86 -8.74 -17.29
N ASP A 326 7.30 -9.92 -16.83
CA ASP A 326 7.14 -10.33 -15.42
C ASP A 326 7.98 -9.45 -14.48
N ILE A 327 9.21 -9.10 -14.89
CA ILE A 327 10.06 -8.17 -14.14
C ILE A 327 9.37 -6.79 -14.04
N LEU A 328 8.84 -6.28 -15.15
CA LEU A 328 8.16 -4.99 -15.17
C LEU A 328 6.89 -5.00 -14.31
N SER A 329 6.09 -6.05 -14.36
CA SER A 329 4.91 -6.21 -13.51
C SER A 329 5.29 -6.21 -12.03
N THR A 330 6.39 -6.91 -11.68
CA THR A 330 6.92 -6.92 -10.31
C THR A 330 7.36 -5.52 -9.89
N PHE A 331 8.06 -4.77 -10.76
CA PHE A 331 8.48 -3.41 -10.45
C PHE A 331 7.31 -2.43 -10.41
N TYR A 332 6.31 -2.60 -11.28
CA TYR A 332 5.06 -1.85 -11.23
C TYR A 332 4.40 -2.00 -9.85
N GLY A 333 4.21 -3.23 -9.38
CA GLY A 333 3.69 -3.50 -8.04
C GLY A 333 4.56 -2.89 -6.92
N ALA A 334 5.88 -2.94 -7.07
CA ALA A 334 6.79 -2.36 -6.08
C ALA A 334 6.70 -0.83 -5.99
N LEU A 335 6.29 -0.14 -7.06
CA LEU A 335 6.15 1.32 -7.08
C LEU A 335 4.96 1.85 -6.26
N PHE A 336 3.97 1.00 -5.93
CA PHE A 336 2.86 1.40 -5.05
C PHE A 336 3.32 1.88 -3.68
N SER A 337 4.41 1.33 -3.17
CA SER A 337 4.96 1.74 -1.88
C SER A 337 6.38 2.28 -2.03
N HIS A 338 6.67 3.41 -1.44
CA HIS A 338 8.02 3.96 -1.42
C HIS A 338 9.06 3.02 -0.78
N TYR A 339 8.63 2.13 0.14
CA TYR A 339 9.51 1.14 0.77
C TYR A 339 9.98 0.07 -0.22
N THR A 340 9.06 -0.43 -1.05
CA THR A 340 9.38 -1.42 -2.08
C THR A 340 10.06 -0.78 -3.29
N ALA A 341 9.61 0.41 -3.70
CA ALA A 341 10.21 1.18 -4.79
C ALA A 341 11.69 1.49 -4.54
N ALA A 342 12.07 1.81 -3.29
CA ALA A 342 13.46 2.05 -2.92
C ALA A 342 14.37 0.83 -3.16
N SER A 343 13.80 -0.37 -3.25
CA SER A 343 14.56 -1.61 -3.48
C SER A 343 14.79 -1.91 -4.97
N ILE A 344 14.05 -1.30 -5.88
CA ILE A 344 14.16 -1.56 -7.33
C ILE A 344 15.59 -1.40 -7.86
N PRO A 345 16.37 -0.34 -7.53
CA PRO A 345 17.75 -0.21 -8.03
C PRO A 345 18.68 -1.34 -7.60
N VAL A 346 18.46 -1.88 -6.39
CA VAL A 346 19.24 -3.01 -5.86
C VAL A 346 18.86 -4.28 -6.59
N VAL A 347 17.55 -4.55 -6.73
CA VAL A 347 17.05 -5.75 -7.43
C VAL A 347 17.50 -5.77 -8.88
N LEU A 348 17.47 -4.63 -9.57
CA LEU A 348 17.98 -4.52 -10.92
C LEU A 348 19.45 -4.94 -11.01
N SER A 349 20.30 -4.45 -10.10
CA SER A 349 21.72 -4.81 -10.06
C SER A 349 21.95 -6.28 -9.72
N ASP A 350 21.12 -6.84 -8.83
CA ASP A 350 21.17 -8.27 -8.49
C ASP A 350 20.83 -9.13 -9.70
N LEU A 351 19.77 -8.80 -10.44
CA LEU A 351 19.37 -9.52 -11.65
C LEU A 351 20.44 -9.47 -12.74
N GLU A 352 21.07 -8.32 -12.95
CA GLU A 352 22.23 -8.19 -13.86
C GLU A 352 23.41 -9.07 -13.43
N ALA A 353 23.59 -9.28 -12.14
CA ALA A 353 24.61 -10.18 -11.59
C ALA A 353 24.18 -11.66 -11.58
N GLY A 354 22.97 -12.00 -12.04
CA GLY A 354 22.41 -13.35 -12.01
C GLY A 354 21.88 -13.77 -10.65
N VAL A 355 21.63 -12.81 -9.75
CA VAL A 355 21.04 -13.04 -8.42
C VAL A 355 19.54 -12.78 -8.52
N THR A 356 18.73 -13.83 -8.44
CA THR A 356 17.28 -13.75 -8.75
C THR A 356 16.37 -13.71 -7.52
N TRP A 357 16.86 -14.10 -6.34
CA TRP A 357 16.05 -14.17 -5.13
C TRP A 357 15.49 -12.81 -4.68
N SER A 358 16.20 -11.70 -4.95
CA SER A 358 15.76 -10.36 -4.55
C SER A 358 14.49 -9.91 -5.28
N LEU A 359 14.27 -10.41 -6.50
CA LEU A 359 13.02 -10.20 -7.23
C LEU A 359 11.84 -10.84 -6.48
N GLY A 360 12.00 -12.04 -5.94
CA GLY A 360 10.98 -12.70 -5.12
C GLY A 360 10.59 -11.93 -3.85
N MET A 361 11.50 -11.11 -3.32
CA MET A 361 11.19 -10.23 -2.19
C MET A 361 10.33 -9.02 -2.57
N LEU A 362 10.45 -8.52 -3.81
CA LEU A 362 9.58 -7.48 -4.34
C LEU A 362 8.22 -8.02 -4.78
N SER A 363 8.20 -9.26 -5.20
CA SER A 363 6.98 -9.99 -5.56
C SER A 363 6.11 -10.35 -4.34
N GLN A 364 6.37 -9.79 -3.15
CA GLN A 364 5.39 -9.80 -2.07
C GLN A 364 4.11 -9.20 -2.66
N PRO A 365 3.00 -9.90 -2.55
CA PRO A 365 1.82 -9.50 -3.28
C PRO A 365 1.49 -8.05 -2.94
N ALA A 366 1.66 -7.17 -3.92
CA ALA A 366 0.83 -5.99 -4.04
C ALA A 366 -0.57 -6.49 -4.42
N ASP A 367 -1.06 -7.42 -3.60
CA ASP A 367 -2.33 -8.08 -3.80
C ASP A 367 -3.38 -7.23 -3.12
N PHE A 368 -3.63 -6.05 -3.72
CA PHE A 368 -4.78 -5.24 -3.35
C PHE A 368 -6.08 -6.04 -3.55
N SER A 369 -6.12 -7.00 -4.47
CA SER A 369 -7.30 -7.82 -4.74
C SER A 369 -7.48 -9.00 -3.79
N ARG A 370 -6.50 -9.31 -2.90
CA ARG A 370 -6.52 -10.56 -2.11
C ARG A 370 -6.18 -10.41 -0.64
N SER A 371 -5.79 -9.21 -0.18
CA SER A 371 -5.44 -8.96 1.22
C SER A 371 -6.63 -8.62 2.12
N GLY A 372 -7.85 -9.03 1.76
CA GLY A 372 -9.07 -8.78 2.51
C GLY A 372 -10.15 -8.06 1.72
N ASP A 373 -9.97 -7.91 0.40
CA ASP A 373 -10.97 -7.31 -0.47
C ASP A 373 -11.99 -8.37 -0.92
N ASP A 374 -13.26 -8.02 -0.94
CA ASP A 374 -14.32 -8.85 -1.47
C ASP A 374 -14.29 -8.79 -3.01
N LEU A 375 -13.70 -9.81 -3.63
CA LEU A 375 -13.40 -9.84 -5.07
C LEU A 375 -14.65 -9.63 -5.94
N GLY A 376 -15.81 -10.14 -5.54
CA GLY A 376 -17.06 -9.91 -6.28
C GLY A 376 -17.45 -8.44 -6.33
N ALA A 377 -17.16 -7.64 -5.28
CA ALA A 377 -17.37 -6.20 -5.29
C ALA A 377 -16.39 -5.49 -6.24
N TYR A 378 -15.13 -5.92 -6.24
CA TYR A 378 -14.12 -5.44 -7.16
C TYR A 378 -14.54 -5.67 -8.62
N LEU A 379 -14.91 -6.92 -8.95
CA LEU A 379 -15.33 -7.32 -10.30
C LEU A 379 -16.59 -6.57 -10.76
N ALA A 380 -17.55 -6.36 -9.87
CA ALA A 380 -18.77 -5.63 -10.21
C ALA A 380 -18.46 -4.19 -10.65
N VAL A 381 -17.65 -3.47 -9.88
CA VAL A 381 -17.26 -2.08 -10.21
C VAL A 381 -16.39 -2.06 -11.47
N GLN A 382 -15.36 -2.93 -11.55
CA GLN A 382 -14.48 -2.98 -12.71
C GLN A 382 -15.26 -3.19 -14.01
N CYS A 383 -16.20 -4.14 -14.04
CA CYS A 383 -16.91 -4.44 -15.27
C CYS A 383 -18.01 -3.44 -15.62
N MET A 384 -18.69 -2.87 -14.61
CA MET A 384 -19.80 -1.95 -14.87
C MET A 384 -19.35 -0.50 -15.03
N ASP A 385 -18.44 -0.05 -14.15
CA ASP A 385 -18.14 1.37 -13.99
C ASP A 385 -16.83 1.79 -14.68
N GLU A 386 -15.90 0.86 -14.91
CA GLU A 386 -14.59 1.13 -15.49
C GLU A 386 -14.46 0.51 -16.90
N TRP A 387 -14.33 -0.80 -16.99
CA TRP A 387 -14.07 -1.50 -18.24
C TRP A 387 -15.11 -1.27 -19.31
N ALA A 388 -16.37 -1.13 -18.95
CA ALA A 388 -17.47 -0.88 -19.89
C ALA A 388 -17.28 0.40 -20.72
N PHE A 389 -16.44 1.34 -20.28
CA PHE A 389 -16.19 2.61 -20.94
C PHE A 389 -14.79 2.70 -21.57
N VAL A 390 -13.97 1.66 -21.44
CA VAL A 390 -12.66 1.61 -22.09
C VAL A 390 -12.84 1.52 -23.60
N GLU A 391 -12.38 2.55 -24.33
CA GLU A 391 -12.36 2.51 -25.79
C GLU A 391 -11.25 1.54 -26.27
N GLY A 392 -11.52 0.76 -27.30
CA GLY A 392 -10.61 -0.27 -27.79
C GLY A 392 -9.19 0.25 -28.03
N VAL A 393 -8.21 -0.51 -27.56
CA VAL A 393 -6.79 -0.16 -27.48
C VAL A 393 -6.23 0.18 -28.85
N ALA A 394 -5.79 1.40 -29.04
CA ALA A 394 -4.75 1.68 -30.04
C ALA A 394 -3.50 0.88 -29.60
N SER A 395 -2.84 0.18 -30.52
CA SER A 395 -1.66 -0.64 -30.20
C SER A 395 -0.73 0.12 -29.24
N PRO A 396 -0.62 -0.28 -27.98
CA PRO A 396 0.20 0.43 -27.01
C PRO A 396 1.66 0.36 -27.44
N SER A 397 2.43 1.36 -27.08
CA SER A 397 3.86 1.40 -27.36
C SER A 397 4.57 1.94 -26.13
N GLY A 398 5.70 1.36 -25.76
CA GLY A 398 6.46 1.73 -24.58
C GLY A 398 6.83 0.49 -23.78
N LEU A 399 7.47 0.71 -22.66
CA LEU A 399 8.02 -0.38 -21.84
C LEU A 399 6.93 -1.29 -21.28
N PHE A 400 5.77 -0.73 -20.93
CA PHE A 400 4.62 -1.45 -20.36
C PHE A 400 3.57 -1.89 -21.39
N ALA A 401 3.87 -1.81 -22.70
CA ALA A 401 2.89 -2.08 -23.75
C ALA A 401 2.30 -3.50 -23.68
N ASP A 402 3.12 -4.51 -23.36
CA ASP A 402 2.67 -5.89 -23.26
C ASP A 402 1.80 -6.11 -22.01
N ILE A 403 2.11 -5.43 -20.91
CA ILE A 403 1.31 -5.46 -19.69
C ILE A 403 -0.06 -4.84 -19.96
N GLN A 404 -0.12 -3.66 -20.57
CA GLN A 404 -1.39 -3.03 -20.93
C GLN A 404 -2.24 -3.92 -21.83
N MET A 405 -1.62 -4.53 -22.85
CA MET A 405 -2.34 -5.46 -23.74
C MET A 405 -2.90 -6.67 -22.98
N SER A 406 -2.13 -7.21 -22.03
CA SER A 406 -2.54 -8.33 -21.20
C SER A 406 -3.71 -7.96 -20.29
N THR A 407 -3.63 -6.79 -19.68
CA THR A 407 -4.70 -6.26 -18.80
C THR A 407 -5.99 -6.07 -19.58
N HIS A 408 -5.89 -5.53 -20.81
CA HIS A 408 -7.06 -5.43 -21.69
C HIS A 408 -7.67 -6.78 -22.07
N LEU A 409 -6.84 -7.78 -22.34
CA LEU A 409 -7.32 -9.14 -22.64
C LEU A 409 -7.96 -9.78 -21.40
N TYR A 410 -7.37 -9.56 -20.23
CA TYR A 410 -7.88 -10.04 -18.95
C TYR A 410 -9.28 -9.47 -18.68
N TRP A 411 -9.40 -8.14 -18.63
CA TRP A 411 -10.67 -7.48 -18.31
C TRP A 411 -11.74 -7.74 -19.37
N GLY A 412 -11.36 -7.76 -20.67
CA GLY A 412 -12.32 -8.10 -21.74
C GLY A 412 -12.95 -9.48 -21.55
N GLN A 413 -12.14 -10.50 -21.23
CA GLN A 413 -12.65 -11.86 -21.00
C GLN A 413 -13.39 -12.00 -19.67
N MET A 414 -12.90 -11.34 -18.61
CA MET A 414 -13.51 -11.36 -17.28
C MET A 414 -14.92 -10.74 -17.31
N CYS A 415 -15.05 -9.57 -17.92
CA CYS A 415 -16.34 -8.87 -17.98
C CYS A 415 -17.31 -9.52 -18.97
N ASP A 416 -16.80 -10.15 -20.06
CA ASP A 416 -17.62 -10.98 -20.94
C ASP A 416 -18.21 -12.20 -20.21
N GLU A 417 -17.45 -12.84 -19.29
CA GLU A 417 -17.93 -13.98 -18.49
C GLU A 417 -18.99 -13.56 -17.46
N LEU A 418 -18.80 -12.38 -16.83
CA LEU A 418 -19.73 -11.91 -15.81
C LEU A 418 -21.03 -11.35 -16.40
N ASP A 419 -21.04 -10.94 -17.67
CA ASP A 419 -22.20 -10.43 -18.43
C ASP A 419 -23.02 -9.36 -17.67
N LEU A 420 -22.32 -8.38 -17.05
CA LEU A 420 -22.94 -7.28 -16.33
C LEU A 420 -23.27 -6.12 -17.28
N ASP A 421 -24.44 -5.52 -17.09
CA ASP A 421 -24.83 -4.32 -17.85
C ASP A 421 -23.93 -3.12 -17.46
N PRO A 422 -23.42 -2.33 -18.42
CA PRO A 422 -22.68 -1.11 -18.13
C PRO A 422 -23.48 -0.13 -17.24
N ALA A 423 -22.79 0.56 -16.36
CA ALA A 423 -23.36 1.69 -15.65
C ALA A 423 -23.90 2.76 -16.64
N PRO A 424 -24.85 3.61 -16.24
CA PRO A 424 -25.31 4.68 -17.11
C PRO A 424 -24.17 5.58 -17.59
N GLU A 425 -24.15 5.96 -18.87
CA GLU A 425 -23.07 6.76 -19.48
C GLU A 425 -22.74 8.05 -18.70
N VAL A 426 -23.72 8.61 -17.96
CA VAL A 426 -23.51 9.78 -17.10
C VAL A 426 -22.53 9.49 -15.96
N GLU A 427 -22.42 8.23 -15.53
CA GLU A 427 -21.53 7.81 -14.46
C GLU A 427 -20.05 7.96 -14.85
N ASN A 428 -19.75 7.92 -16.15
CA ASN A 428 -18.40 8.09 -16.70
C ASN A 428 -18.18 9.50 -17.29
N ARG A 429 -18.88 10.51 -16.76
CA ARG A 429 -18.75 11.91 -17.19
C ARG A 429 -18.36 12.79 -16.02
N PHE A 430 -17.28 13.53 -16.22
CA PHE A 430 -16.86 14.54 -15.25
C PHE A 430 -17.96 15.59 -15.06
N ALA A 431 -18.29 15.90 -13.80
CA ALA A 431 -19.15 17.00 -13.42
C ALA A 431 -18.31 18.10 -12.76
N LYS A 432 -18.42 19.31 -13.29
CA LYS A 432 -17.83 20.47 -12.62
C LYS A 432 -18.64 20.81 -11.38
N VAL A 433 -18.00 20.79 -10.22
CA VAL A 433 -18.60 21.10 -8.91
C VAL A 433 -17.87 22.30 -8.29
N ASP A 434 -18.55 23.01 -7.39
CA ASP A 434 -18.00 24.17 -6.68
C ASP A 434 -17.76 23.81 -5.20
N VAL A 435 -17.02 22.74 -4.98
CA VAL A 435 -16.67 22.24 -3.65
C VAL A 435 -15.18 22.42 -3.42
N PRO A 436 -14.75 23.09 -2.32
CA PRO A 436 -13.34 23.18 -1.97
C PRO A 436 -12.67 21.79 -1.95
N THR A 437 -11.61 21.65 -2.75
CA THR A 437 -10.97 20.34 -2.95
C THR A 437 -9.45 20.45 -2.82
N LEU A 438 -8.85 19.48 -2.13
CA LEU A 438 -7.42 19.23 -2.07
C LEU A 438 -7.13 17.90 -2.76
N VAL A 439 -6.21 17.90 -3.73
CA VAL A 439 -5.76 16.69 -4.43
C VAL A 439 -4.33 16.37 -3.99
N MET A 440 -4.08 15.10 -3.67
CA MET A 440 -2.79 14.59 -3.22
C MET A 440 -2.31 13.46 -4.13
N SER A 441 -1.00 13.41 -4.41
CA SER A 441 -0.40 12.33 -5.19
C SER A 441 1.07 12.09 -4.84
N GLY A 442 1.57 10.91 -5.16
CA GLY A 442 2.97 10.54 -5.14
C GLY A 442 3.54 10.42 -6.56
N PRO A 443 4.79 10.85 -6.81
CA PRO A 443 5.40 10.74 -8.14
C PRO A 443 5.78 9.30 -8.53
N LEU A 444 5.82 8.36 -7.57
CA LEU A 444 6.08 6.94 -7.81
C LEU A 444 4.78 6.13 -7.95
N ASP A 445 3.62 6.78 -7.92
CA ASP A 445 2.32 6.12 -8.08
C ASP A 445 2.13 5.65 -9.54
N PRO A 446 2.11 4.34 -9.80
CA PRO A 446 1.98 3.85 -11.16
C PRO A 446 0.52 3.70 -11.62
N ILE A 447 -0.45 3.61 -10.68
CA ILE A 447 -1.87 3.34 -11.02
C ILE A 447 -2.69 4.63 -11.11
N THR A 448 -2.41 5.62 -10.26
CA THR A 448 -3.03 6.94 -10.30
C THR A 448 -1.94 8.00 -10.38
N PRO A 449 -1.27 8.12 -11.55
CA PRO A 449 -0.05 8.91 -11.67
C PRO A 449 -0.28 10.39 -11.36
N ALA A 450 0.78 11.07 -10.94
CA ALA A 450 0.70 12.48 -10.56
C ALA A 450 0.22 13.40 -11.70
N SER A 451 0.38 12.99 -12.97
CA SER A 451 -0.15 13.69 -14.14
C SER A 451 -1.67 13.68 -14.18
N GLU A 452 -2.33 12.57 -13.86
CA GLU A 452 -3.80 12.49 -13.78
C GLU A 452 -4.35 13.29 -12.61
N ALA A 453 -3.73 13.15 -11.44
CA ALA A 453 -4.08 13.97 -10.29
C ALA A 453 -3.96 15.48 -10.59
N ALA A 454 -2.93 15.89 -11.35
CA ALA A 454 -2.76 17.27 -11.82
C ALA A 454 -3.86 17.67 -12.82
N ALA A 455 -4.23 16.78 -13.75
CA ALA A 455 -5.30 17.03 -14.70
C ALA A 455 -6.66 17.21 -13.97
N LEU A 456 -7.01 16.30 -13.07
CA LEU A 456 -8.21 16.39 -12.25
C LEU A 456 -8.23 17.67 -11.40
N SER A 457 -7.10 18.04 -10.77
CA SER A 457 -7.03 19.27 -9.97
C SER A 457 -7.31 20.53 -10.78
N ASN A 458 -6.87 20.57 -12.05
CA ASN A 458 -7.18 21.66 -12.97
C ASN A 458 -8.67 21.69 -13.35
N LEU A 459 -9.30 20.53 -13.54
CA LEU A 459 -10.73 20.44 -13.83
C LEU A 459 -11.59 20.94 -12.65
N LEU A 460 -11.17 20.63 -11.43
CA LEU A 460 -11.86 21.00 -10.18
C LEU A 460 -11.49 22.41 -9.67
N ASP A 461 -10.50 23.10 -10.26
CA ASP A 461 -9.89 24.33 -9.69
C ASP A 461 -9.33 24.08 -8.26
N ALA A 462 -8.81 22.88 -8.02
CA ALA A 462 -8.34 22.40 -6.73
C ALA A 462 -6.85 22.73 -6.49
N GLN A 463 -6.42 22.65 -5.25
CA GLN A 463 -4.99 22.61 -4.92
C GLN A 463 -4.46 21.19 -5.09
N HIS A 464 -3.39 21.04 -5.85
CA HIS A 464 -2.65 19.78 -5.96
C HIS A 464 -1.38 19.84 -5.10
N VAL A 465 -1.14 18.81 -4.29
CA VAL A 465 0.06 18.62 -3.47
C VAL A 465 0.71 17.30 -3.84
N VAL A 466 1.96 17.37 -4.30
CA VAL A 466 2.78 16.21 -4.66
C VAL A 466 3.74 15.90 -3.51
N PHE A 467 3.72 14.66 -3.03
CA PHE A 467 4.59 14.18 -1.96
C PHE A 467 5.84 13.53 -2.56
N GLY A 468 6.98 14.21 -2.46
CA GLY A 468 8.22 13.78 -3.09
C GLY A 468 8.66 12.37 -2.68
N GLY A 469 8.87 11.49 -3.68
CA GLY A 469 9.40 10.14 -3.47
C GLY A 469 8.42 9.13 -2.85
N THR A 470 7.11 9.41 -2.89
CA THR A 470 6.08 8.47 -2.41
C THR A 470 5.35 7.79 -3.57
N GLY A 471 4.78 6.61 -3.32
CA GLY A 471 3.94 5.85 -4.24
C GLY A 471 2.45 6.16 -4.06
N HIS A 472 1.61 5.13 -4.11
CA HIS A 472 0.17 5.21 -4.07
C HIS A 472 -0.38 5.45 -2.66
N GLY A 473 -1.27 6.45 -2.51
CA GLY A 473 -1.92 6.80 -1.25
C GLY A 473 -0.99 7.50 -0.24
N GLN A 474 -1.38 8.67 0.23
CA GLN A 474 -0.58 9.51 1.13
C GLN A 474 -1.14 9.52 2.56
N LEU A 475 -2.47 9.53 2.70
CA LEU A 475 -3.16 9.71 3.97
C LEU A 475 -2.85 8.62 5.01
N GLY A 476 -2.72 7.37 4.56
CA GLY A 476 -2.36 6.23 5.40
C GLY A 476 -0.85 6.03 5.60
N ASN A 477 0.01 6.84 4.91
CA ASN A 477 1.45 6.61 4.84
C ASN A 477 2.29 7.82 5.31
N SER A 478 1.69 8.99 5.51
CA SER A 478 2.41 10.23 5.83
C SER A 478 1.68 11.08 6.87
N GLU A 479 2.34 11.32 8.01
CA GLU A 479 1.84 12.29 9.00
C GLU A 479 1.69 13.70 8.40
N CYS A 480 2.54 14.07 7.44
CA CYS A 480 2.43 15.33 6.72
C CYS A 480 1.14 15.39 5.91
N ALA A 481 0.77 14.32 5.18
CA ALA A 481 -0.46 14.27 4.40
C ALA A 481 -1.69 14.38 5.30
N ALA A 482 -1.74 13.61 6.39
CA ALA A 482 -2.82 13.66 7.36
C ALA A 482 -2.97 15.06 7.99
N ALA A 483 -1.85 15.72 8.33
CA ALA A 483 -1.86 17.08 8.88
C ALA A 483 -2.37 18.12 7.88
N LEU A 484 -1.92 18.05 6.61
CA LEU A 484 -2.39 18.96 5.55
C LEU A 484 -3.87 18.76 5.23
N ALA A 485 -4.33 17.50 5.15
CA ALA A 485 -5.75 17.18 4.97
C ALA A 485 -6.59 17.73 6.12
N ALA A 486 -6.14 17.56 7.36
CA ALA A 486 -6.82 18.08 8.53
C ALA A 486 -6.85 19.63 8.58
N GLU A 487 -5.75 20.29 8.20
CA GLU A 487 -5.67 21.75 8.10
C GLU A 487 -6.64 22.27 7.02
N PHE A 488 -6.59 21.69 5.81
CA PHE A 488 -7.49 22.02 4.72
C PHE A 488 -8.96 21.86 5.13
N THR A 489 -9.31 20.71 5.70
CA THR A 489 -10.68 20.42 6.14
C THR A 489 -11.18 21.43 7.19
N ARG A 490 -10.31 21.88 8.11
CA ARG A 490 -10.68 22.86 9.13
C ARG A 490 -10.88 24.27 8.56
N THR A 491 -10.05 24.67 7.61
CA THR A 491 -9.95 26.06 7.15
C THR A 491 -10.65 26.32 5.81
N LEU A 492 -10.71 25.32 4.95
CA LEU A 492 -11.08 25.38 3.53
C LEU A 492 -10.15 26.30 2.70
N ASP A 493 -9.04 26.71 3.28
CA ASP A 493 -8.02 27.52 2.63
C ASP A 493 -6.94 26.62 2.02
N ARG A 494 -6.18 27.17 1.06
CA ARG A 494 -5.00 26.47 0.53
C ARG A 494 -3.98 26.22 1.64
N VAL A 495 -3.45 25.00 1.69
CA VAL A 495 -2.45 24.58 2.67
C VAL A 495 -1.03 24.89 2.19
N ALA A 496 -0.10 25.00 3.14
CA ALA A 496 1.30 25.22 2.88
C ALA A 496 2.03 23.84 2.80
N PRO A 497 2.50 23.43 1.61
CA PRO A 497 2.95 22.05 1.37
C PRO A 497 4.45 21.81 1.65
N GLU A 498 5.10 22.64 2.48
CA GLU A 498 6.56 22.55 2.71
C GLU A 498 6.99 21.17 3.23
N CYS A 499 6.16 20.51 4.07
CA CYS A 499 6.48 19.18 4.56
C CYS A 499 6.40 18.11 3.47
N ALA A 500 5.54 18.28 2.46
CA ALA A 500 5.40 17.31 1.37
C ALA A 500 6.69 17.18 0.53
N SER A 501 7.43 18.29 0.34
CA SER A 501 8.70 18.27 -0.38
C SER A 501 9.86 17.66 0.43
N SER A 502 9.71 17.53 1.75
CA SER A 502 10.72 16.96 2.65
C SER A 502 10.60 15.45 2.83
N VAL A 503 9.57 14.82 2.28
CA VAL A 503 9.34 13.35 2.30
C VAL A 503 10.21 12.65 1.26
N ALA A 504 11.46 13.09 1.10
CA ALA A 504 12.38 12.43 0.18
C ALA A 504 12.94 11.15 0.82
N HIS A 505 12.42 10.00 0.41
CA HIS A 505 12.98 8.72 0.83
C HIS A 505 14.37 8.52 0.24
N LYS A 506 15.28 8.01 1.05
CA LYS A 506 16.61 7.61 0.58
C LYS A 506 16.49 6.29 -0.16
N LEU A 507 17.02 6.21 -1.37
CA LEU A 507 17.04 4.97 -2.18
C LEU A 507 18.24 4.07 -1.89
N VAL A 508 19.20 4.56 -1.10
CA VAL A 508 20.39 3.81 -0.66
C VAL A 508 20.64 4.17 0.80
N PRO A 509 20.93 3.18 1.65
CA PRO A 509 21.31 3.45 3.03
C PRO A 509 22.51 4.40 3.07
N GLU A 510 22.39 5.46 3.85
CA GLU A 510 23.50 6.38 4.15
C GLU A 510 23.91 6.21 5.60
N ILE A 511 25.19 6.48 5.89
CA ILE A 511 25.62 6.59 7.28
C ILE A 511 24.78 7.69 7.94
N PRO A 512 24.02 7.38 9.00
CA PRO A 512 23.13 8.34 9.62
C PRO A 512 23.87 9.63 10.02
N GLY A 513 23.39 10.77 9.53
CA GLY A 513 23.97 12.07 9.85
C GLY A 513 23.53 12.60 11.21
N GLU A 514 22.37 12.17 11.69
CA GLU A 514 21.76 12.59 12.95
C GLU A 514 21.42 11.40 13.83
N PHE A 515 21.66 11.57 15.11
CA PHE A 515 21.34 10.59 16.16
C PHE A 515 20.57 11.29 17.27
N ALA A 516 19.60 10.62 17.84
CA ALA A 516 18.82 11.08 18.99
C ALA A 516 18.88 10.08 20.13
N VAL A 517 18.88 10.59 21.35
CA VAL A 517 18.78 9.73 22.53
C VAL A 517 17.38 9.15 22.62
N VAL A 518 17.29 7.85 22.60
CA VAL A 518 16.06 7.08 22.72
C VAL A 518 16.13 6.24 23.99
N ARG A 519 15.05 6.23 24.76
CA ARG A 519 14.93 5.34 25.89
C ARG A 519 14.40 3.99 25.44
N VAL A 520 15.18 2.96 25.69
CA VAL A 520 14.83 1.57 25.43
C VAL A 520 14.39 0.93 26.73
N ASP A 521 13.12 0.58 26.82
CA ASP A 521 12.54 -0.09 27.98
C ASP A 521 12.41 -1.59 27.71
N HIS A 522 13.10 -2.41 28.49
CA HIS A 522 13.01 -3.87 28.40
C HIS A 522 11.98 -4.41 29.40
N ARG A 523 11.24 -5.46 29.06
CA ARG A 523 10.19 -6.05 29.94
C ARG A 523 10.72 -6.56 31.29
N SER A 524 12.02 -6.78 31.42
CA SER A 524 12.66 -7.08 32.70
C SER A 524 12.63 -5.90 33.70
N GLY A 525 12.16 -4.72 33.28
CA GLY A 525 12.15 -3.50 34.07
C GLY A 525 13.45 -2.71 34.00
N VAL A 526 14.37 -3.10 33.13
CA VAL A 526 15.61 -2.36 32.85
C VAL A 526 15.35 -1.36 31.71
N SER A 527 15.82 -0.12 31.86
CA SER A 527 15.76 0.91 30.82
C SER A 527 17.16 1.41 30.51
N ILE A 528 17.44 1.61 29.23
CA ILE A 528 18.73 2.15 28.73
C ILE A 528 18.44 3.38 27.88
N ASP A 529 19.21 4.44 28.08
CA ASP A 529 19.22 5.57 27.15
C ASP A 529 20.38 5.36 26.15
N VAL A 530 20.08 5.39 24.85
CA VAL A 530 21.05 5.13 23.79
C VAL A 530 20.82 6.06 22.60
N GLU A 531 21.90 6.58 21.97
CA GLU A 531 21.77 7.34 20.73
C GLU A 531 21.53 6.41 19.55
N LEU A 532 20.39 6.58 18.89
CA LEU A 532 19.97 5.82 17.74
C LEU A 532 19.79 6.72 16.51
N PRO A 533 19.91 6.17 15.29
CA PRO A 533 19.71 6.92 14.04
C PRO A 533 18.32 7.56 13.98
N VAL A 534 18.27 8.85 13.61
CA VAL A 534 17.00 9.53 13.33
C VAL A 534 16.46 9.08 11.96
N GLY A 535 15.16 8.81 11.90
CA GLY A 535 14.47 8.39 10.67
C GLY A 535 14.46 6.89 10.40
N TRP A 536 15.09 6.08 11.25
CA TRP A 536 14.92 4.63 11.18
C TRP A 536 13.61 4.21 11.81
N VAL A 537 12.92 3.26 11.18
CA VAL A 537 11.60 2.81 11.64
C VAL A 537 11.71 1.64 12.62
N GLY A 538 10.84 1.63 13.62
CA GLY A 538 10.75 0.54 14.57
C GLY A 538 10.29 -0.75 13.88
N TYR A 539 11.03 -1.83 14.13
CA TYR A 539 10.68 -3.18 13.73
C TYR A 539 10.65 -4.04 15.00
N THR A 540 9.53 -4.65 15.29
CA THR A 540 9.39 -5.52 16.46
C THR A 540 9.20 -6.96 15.98
N PRO A 541 10.22 -7.81 16.01
CA PRO A 541 10.05 -9.25 15.83
C PRO A 541 9.08 -9.81 16.88
N MET A 542 8.30 -10.84 16.52
CA MET A 542 7.20 -11.35 17.36
C MET A 542 7.59 -11.83 18.78
N GLN A 543 8.86 -11.96 19.11
CA GLN A 543 9.37 -12.47 20.39
C GLN A 543 10.44 -11.57 21.02
N PHE A 544 10.60 -10.35 20.51
CA PHE A 544 11.68 -9.44 20.89
C PHE A 544 11.25 -8.42 21.93
N ASP A 545 12.08 -8.19 22.93
CA ASP A 545 11.79 -7.32 24.08
C ASP A 545 12.61 -6.03 24.11
N GLY A 546 13.53 -5.85 23.18
CA GLY A 546 14.33 -4.64 23.02
C GLY A 546 13.76 -3.68 21.96
N ILE A 547 14.57 -2.78 21.46
CA ILE A 547 14.31 -2.01 20.25
C ILE A 547 15.05 -2.64 19.08
N ALA A 548 14.33 -2.95 18.00
CA ALA A 548 14.90 -3.22 16.71
C ALA A 548 14.46 -2.09 15.76
N LEU A 549 15.43 -1.51 15.07
CA LEU A 549 15.22 -0.49 14.05
C LEU A 549 15.82 -1.00 12.76
N ARG A 550 15.17 -0.68 11.65
CA ARG A 550 15.74 -0.90 10.33
C ARG A 550 15.74 0.39 9.56
N ASP A 551 16.68 0.52 8.63
CA ASP A 551 16.60 1.49 7.58
C ASP A 551 15.34 1.22 6.75
N GLN A 552 14.85 2.23 6.06
CA GLN A 552 13.60 2.17 5.28
C GLN A 552 13.68 1.22 4.08
N HIS A 553 14.84 0.62 3.80
CA HIS A 553 15.09 -0.24 2.65
C HIS A 553 14.79 -1.70 2.97
N LEU A 554 13.71 -2.23 2.42
CA LEU A 554 13.23 -3.60 2.67
C LEU A 554 14.26 -4.67 2.31
N LEU A 555 15.03 -4.48 1.23
CA LEU A 555 15.96 -5.48 0.71
C LEU A 555 17.39 -5.30 1.18
N ASP A 556 17.78 -4.16 1.71
CA ASP A 556 19.12 -4.02 2.27
C ASP A 556 19.26 -4.75 3.60
N MET A 557 18.13 -5.19 4.20
CA MET A 557 18.09 -5.85 5.50
C MET A 557 19.01 -5.19 6.54
N THR A 558 19.30 -3.88 6.30
CA THR A 558 20.14 -3.11 7.18
C THR A 558 19.34 -2.70 8.38
N GLY A 559 19.79 -3.12 9.54
CA GLY A 559 19.09 -2.82 10.77
C GLY A 559 20.02 -2.83 11.97
N LEU A 560 19.47 -2.41 13.10
CA LEU A 560 20.13 -2.53 14.38
C LEU A 560 19.15 -3.07 15.42
N SER A 561 19.68 -3.74 16.41
CA SER A 561 18.93 -4.05 17.65
C SER A 561 19.72 -3.60 18.87
N VAL A 562 18.99 -3.23 19.90
CA VAL A 562 19.55 -2.91 21.22
C VAL A 562 18.78 -3.69 22.26
N ASP A 563 19.48 -4.52 23.00
CA ASP A 563 18.95 -5.38 24.03
C ASP A 563 19.66 -5.24 25.35
N ALA A 564 18.92 -5.54 26.42
CA ALA A 564 19.44 -5.48 27.79
C ALA A 564 18.97 -6.69 28.60
N TYR A 565 19.88 -7.56 28.96
CA TYR A 565 19.60 -8.77 29.73
C TYR A 565 20.18 -8.64 31.15
N PRO A 566 19.34 -8.52 32.19
CA PRO A 566 19.83 -8.68 33.56
C PRO A 566 20.52 -10.04 33.72
N ARG A 567 21.71 -10.06 34.35
CA ARG A 567 22.38 -11.32 34.62
C ARG A 567 21.48 -12.23 35.47
N SER A 568 21.29 -13.44 34.99
CA SER A 568 20.48 -14.48 35.61
C SER A 568 21.10 -15.85 35.36
N ASP A 569 20.52 -16.89 35.97
CA ASP A 569 20.95 -18.26 35.69
C ASP A 569 20.77 -18.66 34.20
N ASP A 570 19.81 -18.03 33.52
CA ASP A 570 19.52 -18.25 32.10
C ASP A 570 20.41 -17.41 31.15
N VAL A 571 20.91 -16.27 31.65
CA VAL A 571 21.80 -15.37 30.88
C VAL A 571 22.98 -14.97 31.76
N PRO A 572 23.92 -15.90 32.03
CA PRO A 572 25.03 -15.65 32.94
C PRO A 572 26.15 -14.80 32.35
N ASP A 573 26.30 -14.80 31.03
CA ASP A 573 27.43 -14.21 30.33
C ASP A 573 27.04 -13.65 28.95
N VAL A 574 28.01 -13.04 28.27
CA VAL A 574 27.85 -12.44 26.94
C VAL A 574 27.44 -13.47 25.89
N ASP A 575 28.00 -14.66 25.92
CA ASP A 575 27.71 -15.70 24.92
C ASP A 575 26.23 -16.13 25.00
N SER A 576 25.70 -16.28 26.21
CA SER A 576 24.28 -16.58 26.42
C SER A 576 23.35 -15.44 25.96
N ALA A 577 23.78 -14.17 26.14
CA ALA A 577 23.03 -13.01 25.65
C ALA A 577 23.05 -12.96 24.10
N LEU A 578 24.18 -13.27 23.48
CA LEU A 578 24.31 -13.34 22.02
C LEU A 578 23.44 -14.44 21.41
N ASP A 579 23.42 -15.63 22.02
CA ASP A 579 22.57 -16.73 21.59
C ASP A 579 21.09 -16.35 21.67
N ARG A 580 20.73 -15.56 22.67
CA ARG A 580 19.36 -15.09 22.85
C ARG A 580 18.96 -14.06 21.80
N VAL A 581 19.81 -13.07 21.53
CA VAL A 581 19.62 -12.10 20.45
C VAL A 581 19.50 -12.81 19.09
N ALA A 582 20.35 -13.81 18.84
CA ALA A 582 20.27 -14.59 17.62
C ALA A 582 18.90 -15.24 17.41
N ASN A 583 18.37 -15.85 18.46
CA ASN A 583 17.09 -16.55 18.40
C ASN A 583 15.88 -15.59 18.41
N GLU A 584 15.97 -14.48 19.16
CA GLU A 584 14.85 -13.56 19.34
C GLU A 584 14.74 -12.52 18.22
N VAL A 585 15.87 -12.02 17.69
CA VAL A 585 15.90 -10.97 16.66
C VAL A 585 15.88 -11.54 15.26
N PHE A 586 16.61 -12.65 15.04
CA PHE A 586 16.88 -13.11 13.69
C PHE A 586 16.12 -14.39 13.32
N ASP A 587 15.46 -15.06 14.29
CA ASP A 587 14.85 -16.40 14.12
C ASP A 587 15.76 -17.35 13.32
N ALA A 588 17.06 -17.16 13.50
CA ALA A 588 18.10 -17.77 12.67
C ALA A 588 19.30 -18.16 13.51
N THR A 589 19.98 -19.19 13.08
CA THR A 589 21.27 -19.54 13.64
C THR A 589 22.32 -18.55 13.17
N ILE A 590 22.80 -17.65 14.04
CA ILE A 590 24.00 -16.87 13.71
C ILE A 590 25.14 -17.85 13.49
N ARG A 591 25.55 -18.01 12.24
CA ARG A 591 26.70 -18.82 11.90
C ARG A 591 27.95 -17.99 12.07
N SER A 592 28.96 -18.58 12.74
CA SER A 592 30.32 -18.05 12.82
C SER A 592 30.55 -16.72 13.54
N LEU A 593 29.66 -16.30 14.49
CA LEU A 593 29.98 -15.14 15.31
C LEU A 593 31.30 -15.35 16.04
N ARG A 594 32.27 -14.46 15.82
CA ARG A 594 33.61 -14.55 16.42
C ARG A 594 34.00 -13.23 17.02
N GLU A 595 34.65 -13.28 18.19
CA GLU A 595 35.25 -12.07 18.77
C GLU A 595 36.30 -11.49 17.79
N THR A 596 36.15 -10.21 17.47
CA THR A 596 37.00 -9.47 16.54
C THR A 596 37.85 -8.43 17.22
N GLY A 597 37.53 -8.07 18.45
CA GLY A 597 38.26 -7.06 19.21
C GLY A 597 37.46 -6.40 20.32
N SER A 598 37.88 -5.21 20.67
CA SER A 598 37.17 -4.41 21.68
C SER A 598 37.11 -2.94 21.28
N LEU A 599 36.05 -2.27 21.75
CA LEU A 599 35.84 -0.84 21.62
C LEU A 599 35.81 -0.20 23.01
N THR A 600 36.45 0.96 23.17
CA THR A 600 36.26 1.79 24.38
C THR A 600 35.33 2.93 24.03
N ALA A 601 34.11 2.91 24.58
CA ALA A 601 33.10 3.92 24.31
C ALA A 601 32.28 4.17 25.59
N GLY A 602 31.87 5.41 25.86
CA GLY A 602 31.16 5.79 27.07
C GLY A 602 31.92 5.50 28.37
N GLY A 603 33.26 5.46 28.31
CA GLY A 603 34.13 5.10 29.45
C GLY A 603 34.13 3.63 29.82
N ARG A 604 33.60 2.75 28.97
CA ARG A 604 33.49 1.30 29.17
C ARG A 604 34.18 0.51 28.08
N GLN A 605 34.49 -0.75 28.38
CA GLN A 605 35.00 -1.70 27.40
C GLN A 605 33.84 -2.52 26.84
N TRP A 606 33.74 -2.54 25.51
CA TRP A 606 32.79 -3.35 24.76
C TRP A 606 33.56 -4.44 24.04
N THR A 607 33.08 -5.67 24.09
CA THR A 607 33.61 -6.75 23.26
C THR A 607 32.90 -6.73 21.92
N LEU A 608 33.65 -6.77 20.84
CA LEU A 608 33.13 -6.78 19.46
C LEU A 608 33.17 -8.18 18.89
N PHE A 609 32.07 -8.54 18.27
CA PHE A 609 31.90 -9.78 17.52
C PHE A 609 31.49 -9.47 16.09
N ALA A 610 31.90 -10.28 15.14
CA ALA A 610 31.44 -10.23 13.77
C ALA A 610 31.14 -11.63 13.24
N GLY A 611 30.18 -11.73 12.36
CA GLY A 611 29.75 -12.98 11.75
C GLY A 611 28.82 -12.75 10.58
N SER A 612 28.24 -13.85 10.12
CA SER A 612 27.18 -13.84 9.11
C SER A 612 25.94 -14.53 9.65
N ILE A 613 24.80 -14.05 9.24
CA ILE A 613 23.50 -14.65 9.50
C ILE A 613 23.08 -15.34 8.21
N ASP A 614 22.74 -16.59 8.32
CA ASP A 614 22.10 -17.34 7.25
C ASP A 614 20.59 -17.22 7.49
N SER A 615 20.08 -16.03 7.22
CA SER A 615 18.65 -15.73 7.36
C SER A 615 18.03 -15.75 5.97
N SER A 616 17.70 -16.93 5.49
CA SER A 616 16.85 -17.00 4.31
C SER A 616 15.49 -17.55 4.72
N PRO A 617 14.42 -16.75 4.64
CA PRO A 617 13.06 -17.31 4.59
C PRO A 617 12.83 -18.04 3.25
N ILE A 618 13.76 -17.93 2.32
CA ILE A 618 13.80 -18.55 0.99
C ILE A 618 15.15 -19.29 0.93
N SER A 619 15.20 -20.52 0.49
CA SER A 619 16.39 -21.42 0.51
C SER A 619 17.64 -20.94 -0.24
N VAL A 620 17.74 -19.67 -0.55
CA VAL A 620 18.93 -19.05 -1.15
C VAL A 620 19.73 -18.36 -0.04
N PRO A 621 20.98 -18.76 0.22
CA PRO A 621 21.79 -18.15 1.26
C PRO A 621 22.03 -16.67 0.94
N MET A 622 21.43 -15.79 1.73
CA MET A 622 21.76 -14.39 1.71
C MET A 622 22.87 -14.14 2.74
N GLU A 623 24.04 -13.70 2.29
CA GLU A 623 25.10 -13.32 3.20
C GLU A 623 24.74 -11.98 3.85
N THR A 624 24.11 -12.03 5.03
CA THR A 624 23.91 -10.85 5.88
C THR A 624 25.06 -10.80 6.88
N ARG A 625 25.85 -9.74 6.86
CA ARG A 625 26.86 -9.51 7.88
C ARG A 625 26.24 -8.95 9.14
N VAL A 626 26.78 -9.37 10.28
CA VAL A 626 26.39 -8.84 11.57
C VAL A 626 27.64 -8.42 12.35
N THR A 627 27.58 -7.24 12.95
CA THR A 627 28.56 -6.80 13.95
C THR A 627 27.82 -6.54 15.25
N VAL A 628 28.32 -7.10 16.33
CA VAL A 628 27.73 -7.00 17.65
C VAL A 628 28.72 -6.38 18.62
N ALA A 629 28.27 -5.42 19.42
CA ALA A 629 28.99 -4.92 20.58
C ALA A 629 28.26 -5.32 21.85
N ALA A 630 28.96 -5.93 22.78
CA ALA A 630 28.38 -6.35 24.06
C ALA A 630 29.22 -5.85 25.25
N ALA A 631 28.54 -5.36 26.27
CA ALA A 631 29.16 -4.91 27.53
C ALA A 631 28.30 -5.26 28.73
N ASP A 632 28.95 -5.42 29.90
CA ASP A 632 28.26 -5.49 31.18
C ASP A 632 28.16 -4.06 31.75
N ILE A 633 26.94 -3.60 31.95
CA ILE A 633 26.63 -2.29 32.54
C ILE A 633 25.92 -2.53 33.86
N ASP A 634 26.66 -2.44 34.97
CA ASP A 634 26.14 -2.57 36.31
C ASP A 634 25.31 -3.88 36.58
N GLY A 635 25.77 -4.99 35.99
CA GLY A 635 25.13 -6.31 36.12
C GLY A 635 24.06 -6.59 35.09
N THR A 636 23.94 -5.73 34.07
CA THR A 636 23.09 -5.93 32.91
C THR A 636 23.96 -6.07 31.66
N LEU A 637 23.74 -7.16 30.94
CA LEU A 637 24.39 -7.38 29.65
C LEU A 637 23.65 -6.57 28.57
N VAL A 638 24.31 -5.57 28.03
CA VAL A 638 23.78 -4.75 26.93
C VAL A 638 24.38 -5.24 25.63
N VAL A 639 23.55 -5.52 24.65
CA VAL A 639 23.93 -6.01 23.35
C VAL A 639 23.41 -5.04 22.28
N ILE A 640 24.31 -4.54 21.43
CA ILE A 640 23.99 -3.70 20.28
C ILE A 640 24.40 -4.47 19.04
N SER A 641 23.46 -4.82 18.19
CA SER A 641 23.72 -5.54 16.96
C SER A 641 23.41 -4.65 15.76
N VAL A 642 24.30 -4.64 14.76
CA VAL A 642 24.07 -4.01 13.46
C VAL A 642 24.23 -5.07 12.40
N PHE A 643 23.30 -5.16 11.48
CA PHE A 643 23.28 -6.15 10.41
C PHE A 643 22.95 -5.49 9.08
N GLY A 644 23.40 -6.08 7.98
CA GLY A 644 23.21 -5.55 6.64
C GLY A 644 23.97 -6.32 5.57
N ARG A 645 23.80 -5.92 4.32
CA ARG A 645 24.54 -6.48 3.19
C ARG A 645 26.04 -6.23 3.32
N PRO A 646 26.89 -7.14 2.78
CA PRO A 646 28.35 -7.02 2.91
C PRO A 646 28.94 -5.69 2.45
N ASP A 647 28.39 -5.10 1.39
CA ASP A 647 28.97 -3.93 0.73
C ASP A 647 28.90 -2.63 1.56
N ASP A 648 27.85 -2.47 2.37
CA ASP A 648 27.60 -1.26 3.15
C ASP A 648 27.82 -1.48 4.66
N HIS A 649 27.86 -2.74 5.07
CA HIS A 649 27.79 -3.13 6.49
C HIS A 649 28.93 -2.56 7.34
N ASP A 650 30.18 -2.67 6.90
CA ASP A 650 31.35 -2.38 7.76
C ASP A 650 31.43 -0.92 8.17
N GLN A 651 31.11 0.01 7.26
CA GLN A 651 31.11 1.45 7.54
C GLN A 651 29.92 1.86 8.42
N LEU A 652 28.77 1.31 8.12
CA LEU A 652 27.52 1.58 8.84
C LEU A 652 27.58 1.03 10.27
N ALA A 653 28.02 -0.22 10.42
CA ALA A 653 28.17 -0.85 11.73
C ALA A 653 29.15 -0.09 12.63
N ALA A 654 30.31 0.34 12.10
CA ALA A 654 31.28 1.10 12.87
C ALA A 654 30.70 2.44 13.36
N ALA A 655 29.97 3.16 12.51
CA ALA A 655 29.37 4.44 12.86
C ALA A 655 28.27 4.29 13.93
N ILE A 656 27.35 3.37 13.74
CA ILE A 656 26.19 3.17 14.63
C ILE A 656 26.64 2.62 15.98
N ILE A 657 27.46 1.56 15.99
CA ILE A 657 27.93 0.92 17.24
C ILE A 657 28.73 1.90 18.08
N THR A 658 29.59 2.71 17.46
CA THR A 658 30.38 3.70 18.22
C THR A 658 29.47 4.70 18.92
N LYS A 659 28.46 5.24 18.23
CA LYS A 659 27.52 6.21 18.78
C LYS A 659 26.63 5.61 19.88
N ALA A 660 26.03 4.46 19.59
CA ALA A 660 25.17 3.79 20.54
C ALA A 660 25.94 3.34 21.81
N ALA A 661 27.16 2.84 21.65
CA ALA A 661 28.01 2.43 22.77
C ALA A 661 28.54 3.61 23.61
N ASP A 662 28.78 4.79 23.00
CA ASP A 662 29.21 5.99 23.72
C ASP A 662 28.14 6.49 24.70
N THR A 663 26.88 6.36 24.35
CA THR A 663 25.75 6.90 25.09
C THR A 663 24.99 5.87 25.91
N ALA A 664 25.16 4.57 25.69
CA ALA A 664 24.59 3.50 26.52
C ALA A 664 25.03 3.65 27.98
N GLY A 665 24.27 4.37 28.77
CA GLY A 665 24.85 4.98 29.94
C GLY A 665 24.14 4.95 31.26
N SER A 666 22.90 4.63 31.39
CA SER A 666 22.27 4.50 32.71
C SER A 666 21.23 3.39 32.71
N VAL A 667 21.58 2.31 33.36
CA VAL A 667 20.61 1.27 33.74
C VAL A 667 19.88 1.81 34.99
N GLY A 668 18.62 2.26 34.83
CA GLY A 668 17.80 2.77 35.93
C GLY A 668 16.84 1.73 36.45
#